data_4f2c296d6db2d64363e42245b6eccd92
#
_entry.id   4f2c296d6db2d64363e42245b6eccd92
#
_cell.length_a   1.000
_cell.length_b   1.000
_cell.length_c   1.000
_cell.angle_alpha   90.00
_cell.angle_beta   90.00
_cell.angle_gamma   90.00
#
_symmetry.space_group_name_H-M   'P 1'
#
loop_
_entity.id
_entity.type
_entity.pdbx_description
1 polymer ?
#
loop_
_entity_poly.entity_id
_entity_poly.type
_entity_poly.pdbx_seq_one_letter_code
_entity_poly.pdbx_strand_id
1 'polypeptide(L)'
;MKKISLKILSLSVLVSFPLAAIENEIPEINYDSFTLDNGLTVIVHEDRKVPMVAVNVWYHVGSKNEKVGKTGFAHLFEHLMFNGTENYNSEYFEPFEKIGSTDQNGTTNSDRTNYFQNVPTNALDLALWMESDRMGHILGVIDEERLDEQRGVVQNEKRQGENRPYGKAFITIAKGAFPEGHPYSWSTIGYMEDLDAASMEDVQTWFKTYYGPNNAVLVLAGDIDLETAKEKVTAYFGDIPAGPTLTKPDTWIAKRLEPKREVMTDNVPQSRIYKVWNVPGTDTDEAIFFDLAASTLTGGKNSPMYQKLVYENQIATSVSAFYYDREIAGQFILVADVAPDSTVEAVESMMDDVLQEFLNKGPDKKLLENTKTQNYAGFVRGIQRIGGFGGKSDILATCQTYTKNPGCYKDYLETLMSASAKDIKATMQTWVDDNAYVLTISPENKFTTVSSDIDRSTGVPYPDGKVAFSFPTVETATLDNGSKLVLASRRDVPLVEMSIVFDYGYSQESDSELGYLNFAMDMLNEGTKKNDSLSWSSKVDALGSNVGYGSSLDSSSISLSSLKDNLSATLDLVFETIESPTFPQAEIDRIQKQVLAGIKQEENQPTAVAFRNIGKILYGENHPYGKPLTGSGTTESISKVSRDQLIKYFKNAVNPSQATFVVVGDISLNEAVNLLNEKTKNWKSTTASEKVELFDVALPEERKIYLINKPNAIQSFILAGQLLPPTGTKDEILTDYMNYPIGGSFTSRINMNLREDKSWSYGVRTRLGDAKGQRSLLVSAPVQTDKTIPSIQELIREYDEYLSTNPVTTDELAKAKASRTLRLPGQFETLGALLGGVRDIAQYSRDTSYLDDLSDLLSQPTLDEVRQTTSNYVKPNQWTWLIVGDLSKIEQGIRDLGIGEVIVIDV
;
A
#
# COMPACT_ATOMS: atom_id res chain seq x y z
N MET A 1 7.49 83.00 -11.64
CA MET A 1 8.38 81.86 -11.47
C MET A 1 7.47 80.59 -11.46
N LYS A 2 7.55 79.77 -12.52
CA LYS A 2 6.71 78.58 -12.73
C LYS A 2 7.32 77.40 -11.97
N LYS A 3 6.57 76.71 -11.11
CA LYS A 3 6.92 75.42 -10.52
C LYS A 3 6.62 74.34 -11.54
N ILE A 4 7.64 73.61 -11.90
CA ILE A 4 7.50 72.39 -12.71
C ILE A 4 7.38 71.21 -11.77
N SER A 5 6.22 70.55 -11.78
CA SER A 5 5.99 69.27 -11.10
C SER A 5 6.42 68.10 -11.98
N LEU A 6 7.44 67.40 -11.55
CA LEU A 6 7.92 66.16 -12.19
C LEU A 6 7.05 64.99 -11.73
N LYS A 7 6.18 64.44 -12.59
CA LYS A 7 5.47 63.18 -12.36
C LYS A 7 6.42 62.03 -12.72
N ILE A 8 6.88 61.32 -11.71
CA ILE A 8 7.56 60.02 -11.92
C ILE A 8 6.50 59.00 -12.22
N LEU A 9 6.51 58.49 -13.45
CA LEU A 9 5.67 57.37 -13.92
C LEU A 9 6.43 56.08 -13.56
N SER A 10 6.05 55.41 -12.49
CA SER A 10 6.56 54.08 -12.20
C SER A 10 5.96 53.06 -13.17
N LEU A 11 6.77 52.64 -14.12
CA LEU A 11 6.43 51.55 -15.06
C LEU A 11 6.68 50.23 -14.33
N SER A 12 5.62 49.65 -13.79
CA SER A 12 5.67 48.24 -13.29
C SER A 12 5.75 47.34 -14.48
N VAL A 13 6.94 46.86 -14.80
CA VAL A 13 7.12 45.74 -15.75
C VAL A 13 6.68 44.49 -15.02
N LEU A 14 5.44 44.06 -15.29
CA LEU A 14 5.03 42.67 -15.04
C LEU A 14 5.86 41.79 -15.97
N VAL A 15 6.95 41.23 -15.44
CA VAL A 15 7.63 40.11 -16.08
C VAL A 15 6.75 38.87 -15.83
N SER A 16 5.84 38.63 -16.76
CA SER A 16 5.22 37.29 -16.89
C SER A 16 6.34 36.39 -17.41
N PHE A 17 6.90 35.60 -16.52
CA PHE A 17 7.66 34.41 -16.95
C PHE A 17 6.65 33.53 -17.69
N PRO A 18 6.89 33.20 -18.98
CA PRO A 18 6.17 32.10 -19.57
C PRO A 18 6.53 30.85 -18.74
N LEU A 19 5.56 30.15 -18.22
CA LEU A 19 5.77 28.74 -17.91
C LEU A 19 6.28 28.14 -19.24
N ALA A 20 7.55 27.88 -19.33
CA ALA A 20 8.08 27.05 -20.38
C ALA A 20 7.35 25.72 -20.21
N ALA A 21 6.60 25.32 -21.22
CA ALA A 21 6.17 23.92 -21.32
C ALA A 21 7.49 23.14 -21.30
N ILE A 22 7.73 22.41 -20.23
CA ILE A 22 8.83 21.46 -20.16
C ILE A 22 8.49 20.47 -21.28
N GLU A 23 9.28 20.43 -22.35
CA GLU A 23 9.30 19.26 -23.23
C GLU A 23 9.83 18.12 -22.36
N ASN A 24 8.95 17.45 -21.65
CA ASN A 24 9.28 16.28 -20.86
C ASN A 24 9.72 15.21 -21.85
N GLU A 25 11.00 14.92 -21.90
CA GLU A 25 11.55 13.80 -22.64
C GLU A 25 10.94 12.52 -22.06
N ILE A 26 10.29 11.70 -22.91
CA ILE A 26 9.66 10.46 -22.43
C ILE A 26 10.76 9.53 -21.94
N PRO A 27 10.74 9.11 -20.65
CA PRO A 27 11.78 8.24 -20.11
C PRO A 27 11.81 6.92 -20.89
N GLU A 28 12.98 6.46 -21.25
CA GLU A 28 13.15 5.23 -22.02
C GLU A 28 13.41 4.03 -21.11
N ILE A 29 12.54 3.02 -21.18
CA ILE A 29 12.79 1.69 -20.62
C ILE A 29 13.35 0.85 -21.75
N ASN A 30 14.68 0.78 -21.85
CA ASN A 30 15.33 -0.02 -22.87
C ASN A 30 15.05 -1.50 -22.60
N TYR A 31 14.74 -2.26 -23.64
CA TYR A 31 14.52 -3.69 -23.54
C TYR A 31 14.95 -4.42 -24.81
N ASP A 32 15.32 -5.66 -24.63
CA ASP A 32 15.44 -6.66 -25.66
C ASP A 32 14.32 -7.69 -25.52
N SER A 33 13.96 -8.39 -26.59
CA SER A 33 12.96 -9.46 -26.52
C SER A 33 13.31 -10.60 -27.46
N PHE A 34 12.89 -11.81 -27.05
CA PHE A 34 12.97 -13.00 -27.88
C PHE A 34 11.82 -13.94 -27.54
N THR A 35 11.59 -14.91 -28.42
CA THR A 35 10.54 -15.93 -28.19
C THR A 35 11.18 -17.31 -28.29
N LEU A 36 10.91 -18.19 -27.33
CA LEU A 36 11.31 -19.58 -27.38
C LEU A 36 10.50 -20.37 -28.43
N ASP A 37 11.00 -21.51 -28.87
CA ASP A 37 10.32 -22.39 -29.84
C ASP A 37 8.95 -22.89 -29.36
N ASN A 38 8.73 -22.96 -28.04
CA ASN A 38 7.45 -23.27 -27.40
C ASN A 38 6.47 -22.07 -27.30
N GLY A 39 6.86 -20.90 -27.78
CA GLY A 39 6.02 -19.72 -27.86
C GLY A 39 6.10 -18.77 -26.65
N LEU A 40 6.93 -19.07 -25.63
CA LEU A 40 7.15 -18.15 -24.50
C LEU A 40 7.82 -16.87 -24.99
N THR A 41 7.16 -15.75 -24.80
CA THR A 41 7.74 -14.44 -25.07
C THR A 41 8.52 -13.95 -23.86
N VAL A 42 9.78 -13.59 -24.08
CA VAL A 42 10.70 -13.12 -23.03
C VAL A 42 11.13 -11.69 -23.34
N ILE A 43 11.05 -10.84 -22.32
CA ILE A 43 11.51 -9.45 -22.38
C ILE A 43 12.60 -9.29 -21.34
N VAL A 44 13.71 -8.63 -21.73
CA VAL A 44 14.86 -8.40 -20.86
C VAL A 44 15.11 -6.90 -20.79
N HIS A 45 15.10 -6.33 -19.59
CA HIS A 45 15.49 -4.96 -19.31
C HIS A 45 16.72 -4.95 -18.41
N GLU A 46 17.85 -4.53 -18.95
CA GLU A 46 19.09 -4.41 -18.18
C GLU A 46 19.10 -3.12 -17.35
N ASP A 47 19.16 -3.26 -16.02
CA ASP A 47 19.28 -2.17 -15.05
C ASP A 47 20.18 -2.60 -13.89
N ARG A 48 21.41 -2.14 -13.90
CA ARG A 48 22.47 -2.56 -12.96
C ARG A 48 22.61 -1.66 -11.72
N LYS A 49 21.58 -0.85 -11.42
CA LYS A 49 21.63 0.08 -10.26
C LYS A 49 21.71 -0.66 -8.92
N VAL A 50 21.16 -1.86 -8.85
CA VAL A 50 21.21 -2.76 -7.70
C VAL A 50 21.40 -4.20 -8.17
N PRO A 51 22.10 -5.08 -7.42
CA PRO A 51 22.32 -6.48 -7.81
C PRO A 51 21.08 -7.34 -7.58
N MET A 52 19.99 -6.99 -8.22
CA MET A 52 18.68 -7.65 -8.15
C MET A 52 18.12 -7.88 -9.55
N VAL A 53 17.32 -8.92 -9.69
CA VAL A 53 16.55 -9.20 -10.91
C VAL A 53 15.09 -9.40 -10.54
N ALA A 54 14.19 -8.64 -11.16
CA ALA A 54 12.77 -8.90 -11.12
C ALA A 54 12.44 -10.01 -12.13
N VAL A 55 11.78 -11.04 -11.66
CA VAL A 55 11.21 -12.13 -12.48
C VAL A 55 9.71 -12.00 -12.42
N ASN A 56 9.05 -11.72 -13.56
CA ASN A 56 7.61 -11.46 -13.63
C ASN A 56 7.01 -12.29 -14.77
N VAL A 57 6.18 -13.25 -14.43
CA VAL A 57 5.49 -14.14 -15.39
C VAL A 57 4.02 -13.72 -15.46
N TRP A 58 3.58 -13.32 -16.64
CA TRP A 58 2.20 -12.98 -16.93
C TRP A 58 1.55 -14.03 -17.81
N TYR A 59 0.42 -14.57 -17.39
CA TYR A 59 -0.47 -15.40 -18.19
C TYR A 59 -1.66 -14.55 -18.64
N HIS A 60 -1.94 -14.54 -19.98
CA HIS A 60 -3.05 -13.78 -20.53
C HIS A 60 -4.36 -14.53 -20.30
N VAL A 61 -4.72 -14.64 -19.05
CA VAL A 61 -5.90 -15.36 -18.56
C VAL A 61 -6.33 -14.80 -17.22
N GLY A 62 -7.61 -14.57 -17.08
CA GLY A 62 -8.23 -14.06 -15.87
C GLY A 62 -9.69 -14.44 -15.80
N SER A 63 -10.46 -13.76 -14.96
CA SER A 63 -11.87 -14.12 -14.76
C SER A 63 -12.75 -13.99 -16.01
N LYS A 64 -12.33 -13.28 -17.07
CA LYS A 64 -13.04 -13.24 -18.35
C LYS A 64 -13.12 -14.57 -19.08
N ASN A 65 -12.18 -15.47 -18.82
CA ASN A 65 -12.08 -16.77 -19.49
C ASN A 65 -13.02 -17.80 -18.87
N GLU A 66 -13.77 -17.41 -17.88
CA GLU A 66 -14.65 -18.20 -17.05
C GLU A 66 -15.95 -18.63 -17.67
N LYS A 67 -16.61 -19.63 -17.05
CA LYS A 67 -17.97 -20.05 -17.38
C LYS A 67 -18.89 -19.75 -16.20
N VAL A 68 -20.09 -19.33 -16.47
CA VAL A 68 -21.15 -19.21 -15.46
C VAL A 68 -21.30 -20.54 -14.70
N GLY A 69 -21.35 -20.48 -13.38
CA GLY A 69 -21.45 -21.65 -12.48
C GLY A 69 -20.11 -22.31 -12.13
N LYS A 70 -19.01 -21.73 -12.57
CA LYS A 70 -17.63 -22.17 -12.25
C LYS A 70 -16.73 -20.99 -11.94
N THR A 71 -17.18 -20.18 -11.09
CA THR A 71 -16.72 -18.85 -10.74
C THR A 71 -15.78 -18.85 -9.49
N GLY A 72 -14.69 -17.99 -9.38
CA GLY A 72 -13.63 -17.97 -8.36
C GLY A 72 -12.41 -18.79 -8.68
N PHE A 73 -12.45 -19.47 -9.77
CA PHE A 73 -11.48 -20.48 -10.05
C PHE A 73 -10.13 -19.88 -10.51
N ALA A 74 -10.13 -18.71 -11.21
CA ALA A 74 -8.87 -18.06 -11.54
C ALA A 74 -8.08 -17.69 -10.29
N HIS A 75 -8.74 -17.11 -9.34
CA HIS A 75 -8.13 -16.71 -8.08
C HIS A 75 -7.80 -17.93 -7.21
N LEU A 76 -8.70 -18.91 -7.12
CA LEU A 76 -8.40 -20.17 -6.43
C LEU A 76 -7.19 -20.87 -7.07
N PHE A 77 -7.11 -20.86 -8.40
CA PHE A 77 -5.97 -21.45 -9.10
C PHE A 77 -4.68 -20.66 -8.86
N GLU A 78 -4.74 -19.34 -8.75
CA GLU A 78 -3.60 -18.53 -8.30
C GLU A 78 -3.06 -19.06 -6.97
N HIS A 79 -3.94 -19.31 -5.98
CA HIS A 79 -3.56 -19.89 -4.69
C HIS A 79 -2.96 -21.27 -4.82
N LEU A 80 -3.55 -22.16 -5.63
CA LEU A 80 -3.02 -23.50 -5.88
C LEU A 80 -1.59 -23.45 -6.46
N MET A 81 -1.26 -22.42 -7.21
CA MET A 81 0.08 -22.21 -7.77
C MET A 81 1.15 -21.90 -6.71
N PHE A 82 0.77 -21.68 -5.46
CA PHE A 82 1.69 -21.47 -4.33
C PHE A 82 1.86 -22.70 -3.44
N ASN A 83 1.08 -23.78 -3.66
CA ASN A 83 1.09 -24.97 -2.81
C ASN A 83 2.14 -26.04 -3.20
N GLY A 84 3.23 -25.61 -3.81
CA GLY A 84 4.30 -26.49 -4.22
C GLY A 84 4.15 -27.06 -5.63
N THR A 85 5.15 -27.84 -6.03
CA THR A 85 5.29 -28.44 -7.33
C THR A 85 5.74 -29.90 -7.19
N GLU A 86 5.75 -30.68 -8.26
CA GLU A 86 6.18 -32.09 -8.22
C GLU A 86 7.62 -32.29 -7.72
N ASN A 87 8.49 -31.29 -7.93
CA ASN A 87 9.88 -31.36 -7.54
C ASN A 87 10.22 -30.54 -6.29
N TYR A 88 9.31 -29.65 -5.88
CA TYR A 88 9.35 -28.90 -4.62
C TYR A 88 7.96 -28.89 -3.98
N ASN A 89 7.68 -29.94 -3.21
CA ASN A 89 6.39 -30.17 -2.59
C ASN A 89 6.30 -29.52 -1.20
N SER A 90 6.47 -28.20 -1.13
CA SER A 90 6.40 -27.38 0.09
C SER A 90 5.89 -25.98 -0.25
N GLU A 91 5.79 -25.11 0.76
CA GLU A 91 5.37 -23.72 0.61
C GLU A 91 6.22 -22.96 -0.42
N TYR A 92 5.57 -22.43 -1.45
CA TYR A 92 6.26 -21.81 -2.59
C TYR A 92 7.12 -20.59 -2.22
N PHE A 93 6.72 -19.83 -1.20
CA PHE A 93 7.47 -18.65 -0.74
C PHE A 93 8.73 -18.99 0.06
N GLU A 94 8.82 -20.19 0.63
CA GLU A 94 9.93 -20.54 1.51
C GLU A 94 11.32 -20.43 0.86
N PRO A 95 11.57 -20.93 -0.39
CA PRO A 95 12.84 -20.71 -1.07
C PRO A 95 13.18 -19.23 -1.27
N PHE A 96 12.18 -18.43 -1.61
CA PHE A 96 12.34 -17.00 -1.83
C PHE A 96 12.62 -16.23 -0.55
N GLU A 97 12.01 -16.59 0.56
CA GLU A 97 12.34 -16.02 1.87
C GLU A 97 13.80 -16.33 2.26
N LYS A 98 14.29 -17.53 1.98
CA LYS A 98 15.68 -17.96 2.28
C LYS A 98 16.72 -17.13 1.53
N ILE A 99 16.39 -16.63 0.34
CA ILE A 99 17.31 -15.85 -0.50
C ILE A 99 17.10 -14.34 -0.37
N GLY A 100 16.18 -13.89 0.48
CA GLY A 100 15.92 -12.47 0.69
C GLY A 100 15.18 -11.80 -0.46
N SER A 101 14.31 -12.52 -1.16
CA SER A 101 13.43 -11.97 -2.20
C SER A 101 12.58 -10.81 -1.66
N THR A 102 12.29 -9.86 -2.54
CA THR A 102 11.36 -8.75 -2.25
C THR A 102 10.24 -8.75 -3.28
N ASP A 103 9.15 -8.04 -2.97
CA ASP A 103 7.99 -7.85 -3.86
C ASP A 103 7.38 -9.16 -4.41
N GLN A 104 7.57 -10.27 -3.71
CA GLN A 104 6.99 -11.54 -4.16
C GLN A 104 5.47 -11.54 -3.99
N ASN A 105 4.76 -11.85 -5.07
CA ASN A 105 3.30 -11.92 -5.06
C ASN A 105 2.76 -12.70 -6.27
N GLY A 106 1.49 -13.09 -6.19
CA GLY A 106 0.65 -13.45 -7.32
C GLY A 106 -0.58 -12.56 -7.33
N THR A 107 -1.10 -12.26 -8.51
CA THR A 107 -2.36 -11.52 -8.63
C THR A 107 -3.17 -12.00 -9.82
N THR A 108 -4.48 -12.03 -9.64
CA THR A 108 -5.44 -12.31 -10.69
C THR A 108 -6.43 -11.15 -10.81
N ASN A 109 -6.69 -10.72 -12.03
CA ASN A 109 -7.78 -9.80 -12.34
C ASN A 109 -8.70 -10.39 -13.43
N SER A 110 -9.55 -9.56 -14.01
CA SER A 110 -10.45 -10.00 -15.07
C SER A 110 -9.72 -10.53 -16.30
N ASP A 111 -8.50 -10.07 -16.58
CA ASP A 111 -7.85 -10.24 -17.88
C ASP A 111 -6.55 -11.05 -17.84
N ARG A 112 -5.86 -11.07 -16.70
CA ARG A 112 -4.58 -11.74 -16.57
C ARG A 112 -4.36 -12.29 -15.17
N THR A 113 -3.46 -13.29 -15.08
CA THR A 113 -2.86 -13.76 -13.84
C THR A 113 -1.36 -13.59 -13.93
N ASN A 114 -0.72 -13.06 -12.90
CA ASN A 114 0.73 -12.94 -12.88
C ASN A 114 1.34 -13.35 -11.56
N TYR A 115 2.61 -13.72 -11.63
CA TYR A 115 3.44 -14.07 -10.48
C TYR A 115 4.76 -13.34 -10.63
N PHE A 116 5.22 -12.72 -9.56
CA PHE A 116 6.45 -11.95 -9.60
C PHE A 116 7.20 -11.95 -8.28
N GLN A 117 8.50 -11.81 -8.37
CA GLN A 117 9.43 -11.63 -7.26
C GLN A 117 10.67 -10.90 -7.74
N ASN A 118 11.28 -10.12 -6.87
CA ASN A 118 12.61 -9.57 -7.07
C ASN A 118 13.60 -10.41 -6.28
N VAL A 119 14.62 -10.93 -6.95
CA VAL A 119 15.62 -11.80 -6.34
C VAL A 119 17.02 -11.22 -6.49
N PRO A 120 17.95 -11.50 -5.55
CA PRO A 120 19.36 -11.19 -5.76
C PRO A 120 19.88 -11.85 -7.04
N THR A 121 20.78 -11.19 -7.76
CA THR A 121 21.29 -11.65 -9.07
C THR A 121 21.83 -13.09 -9.04
N ASN A 122 22.48 -13.49 -7.94
CA ASN A 122 22.98 -14.85 -7.75
C ASN A 122 21.90 -15.88 -7.43
N ALA A 123 20.66 -15.45 -7.23
CA ALA A 123 19.50 -16.32 -6.99
C ALA A 123 18.56 -16.43 -8.20
N LEU A 124 18.96 -15.89 -9.37
CA LEU A 124 18.15 -15.94 -10.57
C LEU A 124 17.81 -17.37 -10.99
N ASP A 125 18.76 -18.30 -10.88
CA ASP A 125 18.52 -19.72 -11.21
C ASP A 125 17.43 -20.33 -10.32
N LEU A 126 17.39 -20.00 -9.04
CA LEU A 126 16.33 -20.41 -8.14
C LEU A 126 14.96 -19.90 -8.62
N ALA A 127 14.87 -18.61 -8.95
CA ALA A 127 13.61 -18.02 -9.38
C ALA A 127 13.12 -18.61 -10.70
N LEU A 128 14.01 -18.80 -11.69
CA LEU A 128 13.67 -19.42 -12.97
C LEU A 128 13.30 -20.89 -12.81
N TRP A 129 14.00 -21.62 -11.93
CA TRP A 129 13.68 -22.98 -11.59
C TRP A 129 12.28 -23.10 -10.99
N MET A 130 11.97 -22.27 -9.99
CA MET A 130 10.66 -22.26 -9.32
C MET A 130 9.53 -21.90 -10.30
N GLU A 131 9.71 -20.87 -11.13
CA GLU A 131 8.70 -20.44 -12.10
C GLU A 131 8.50 -21.46 -13.21
N SER A 132 9.56 -22.07 -13.71
CA SER A 132 9.45 -23.11 -14.75
C SER A 132 8.89 -24.41 -14.19
N ASP A 133 9.21 -24.77 -12.94
CA ASP A 133 8.64 -25.92 -12.27
C ASP A 133 7.14 -25.73 -12.02
N ARG A 134 6.73 -24.53 -11.57
CA ARG A 134 5.33 -24.17 -11.46
C ARG A 134 4.61 -24.19 -12.82
N MET A 135 5.23 -23.69 -13.89
CA MET A 135 4.66 -23.71 -15.25
C MET A 135 4.60 -25.12 -15.84
N GLY A 136 5.50 -26.03 -15.48
CA GLY A 136 5.63 -27.35 -16.07
C GLY A 136 5.12 -28.51 -15.21
N HIS A 137 5.12 -28.45 -13.88
CA HIS A 137 5.02 -29.60 -12.97
C HIS A 137 4.19 -29.32 -11.71
N ILE A 138 3.00 -28.76 -11.84
CA ILE A 138 2.16 -28.50 -10.68
C ILE A 138 1.08 -29.56 -10.45
N LEU A 139 0.58 -30.23 -11.53
CA LEU A 139 -0.61 -31.09 -11.39
C LEU A 139 -0.38 -32.34 -10.58
N GLY A 140 0.84 -32.84 -10.54
CA GLY A 140 1.16 -34.09 -9.82
C GLY A 140 1.09 -33.93 -8.30
N VAL A 141 1.05 -32.71 -7.79
CA VAL A 141 0.95 -32.43 -6.35
C VAL A 141 -0.38 -31.86 -5.90
N ILE A 142 -1.20 -31.36 -6.82
CA ILE A 142 -2.55 -30.90 -6.48
C ILE A 142 -3.46 -32.13 -6.33
N ASP A 143 -3.94 -32.35 -5.12
CA ASP A 143 -4.93 -33.36 -4.76
C ASP A 143 -6.19 -32.70 -4.18
N GLU A 144 -7.18 -33.52 -3.83
CA GLU A 144 -8.45 -33.04 -3.25
C GLU A 144 -8.23 -32.31 -1.92
N GLU A 145 -7.26 -32.73 -1.10
CA GLU A 145 -6.96 -32.11 0.20
C GLU A 145 -6.45 -30.68 0.01
N ARG A 146 -5.50 -30.46 -0.90
CA ARG A 146 -4.99 -29.13 -1.25
C ARG A 146 -6.03 -28.24 -1.92
N LEU A 147 -6.83 -28.83 -2.79
CA LEU A 147 -7.93 -28.10 -3.41
C LEU A 147 -8.92 -27.61 -2.35
N ASP A 148 -9.26 -28.46 -1.38
CA ASP A 148 -10.17 -28.11 -0.28
C ASP A 148 -9.56 -27.06 0.66
N GLU A 149 -8.27 -27.18 0.96
CA GLU A 149 -7.52 -26.21 1.77
C GLU A 149 -7.54 -24.82 1.13
N GLN A 150 -7.11 -24.70 -0.13
CA GLN A 150 -7.07 -23.41 -0.81
C GLN A 150 -8.45 -22.85 -1.10
N ARG A 151 -9.45 -23.71 -1.32
CA ARG A 151 -10.86 -23.30 -1.35
C ARG A 151 -11.24 -22.60 -0.05
N GLY A 152 -10.86 -23.16 1.10
CA GLY A 152 -11.08 -22.58 2.43
C GLY A 152 -10.39 -21.20 2.58
N VAL A 153 -9.16 -21.07 2.11
CA VAL A 153 -8.39 -19.82 2.13
C VAL A 153 -9.10 -18.74 1.30
N VAL A 154 -9.45 -19.01 0.04
CA VAL A 154 -10.15 -18.07 -0.86
C VAL A 154 -11.52 -17.68 -0.31
N GLN A 155 -12.25 -18.65 0.25
CA GLN A 155 -13.54 -18.35 0.90
C GLN A 155 -13.38 -17.45 2.13
N ASN A 156 -12.31 -17.61 2.91
CA ASN A 156 -12.00 -16.74 4.04
C ASN A 156 -11.62 -15.34 3.58
N GLU A 157 -10.82 -15.22 2.53
CA GLU A 157 -10.48 -13.94 1.93
C GLU A 157 -11.72 -13.22 1.41
N LYS A 158 -12.61 -13.93 0.73
CA LYS A 158 -13.90 -13.41 0.28
C LYS A 158 -14.73 -12.90 1.46
N ARG A 159 -14.87 -13.69 2.53
CA ARG A 159 -15.57 -13.27 3.74
C ARG A 159 -14.94 -12.03 4.35
N GLN A 160 -13.60 -11.98 4.42
CA GLN A 160 -12.89 -10.81 4.93
C GLN A 160 -13.08 -9.57 4.04
N GLY A 161 -13.06 -9.74 2.71
CA GLY A 161 -13.34 -8.67 1.75
C GLY A 161 -14.76 -8.13 1.89
N GLU A 162 -15.76 -9.02 1.96
CA GLU A 162 -17.17 -8.66 2.09
C GLU A 162 -17.53 -8.07 3.46
N ASN A 163 -16.73 -8.33 4.49
CA ASN A 163 -16.90 -7.75 5.82
C ASN A 163 -16.41 -6.30 5.95
N ARG A 164 -15.59 -5.84 5.01
CA ARG A 164 -15.17 -4.44 4.99
C ARG A 164 -16.35 -3.57 4.59
N PRO A 165 -16.48 -2.37 5.15
CA PRO A 165 -17.45 -1.42 4.67
C PRO A 165 -17.35 -1.26 3.15
N TYR A 166 -18.47 -1.38 2.46
CA TYR A 166 -18.58 -1.36 0.98
C TYR A 166 -17.87 -2.51 0.26
N GLY A 167 -17.40 -3.52 0.98
CA GLY A 167 -16.63 -4.64 0.41
C GLY A 167 -17.36 -5.40 -0.70
N LYS A 168 -18.69 -5.33 -0.70
CA LYS A 168 -19.55 -5.90 -1.74
C LYS A 168 -19.77 -5.00 -2.97
N ALA A 169 -19.24 -3.77 -3.02
CA ALA A 169 -19.55 -2.79 -4.07
C ALA A 169 -19.23 -3.28 -5.48
N PHE A 170 -18.01 -3.67 -5.74
CA PHE A 170 -17.61 -4.14 -7.08
C PHE A 170 -18.22 -5.49 -7.47
N ILE A 171 -18.65 -6.22 -6.49
CA ILE A 171 -19.38 -7.46 -6.63
C ILE A 171 -20.75 -7.25 -7.35
N THR A 172 -21.62 -6.30 -7.03
CA THR A 172 -22.91 -6.01 -7.75
C THR A 172 -22.74 -5.03 -8.93
N ILE A 173 -21.71 -4.20 -8.96
CA ILE A 173 -21.41 -3.38 -10.16
C ILE A 173 -21.16 -4.29 -11.37
N ALA A 174 -20.32 -5.30 -11.24
CA ALA A 174 -20.06 -6.24 -12.32
C ALA A 174 -21.36 -6.90 -12.82
N LYS A 175 -22.16 -7.47 -11.90
CA LYS A 175 -23.43 -8.12 -12.22
C LYS A 175 -24.50 -7.16 -12.71
N GLY A 176 -24.50 -5.92 -12.26
CA GLY A 176 -25.54 -4.93 -12.55
C GLY A 176 -25.27 -4.11 -13.80
N ALA A 177 -24.00 -3.78 -14.05
CA ALA A 177 -23.59 -2.91 -15.16
C ALA A 177 -23.45 -3.65 -16.49
N PHE A 178 -23.07 -4.92 -16.47
CA PHE A 178 -22.95 -5.74 -17.67
C PHE A 178 -24.18 -6.65 -17.85
N PRO A 179 -24.52 -7.02 -19.11
CA PRO A 179 -25.56 -8.01 -19.37
C PRO A 179 -25.12 -9.40 -18.91
N GLU A 180 -26.09 -10.25 -18.62
CA GLU A 180 -25.84 -11.66 -18.28
C GLU A 180 -25.05 -12.36 -19.38
N GLY A 181 -24.00 -13.10 -19.00
CA GLY A 181 -23.08 -13.76 -19.90
C GLY A 181 -21.96 -12.88 -20.47
N HIS A 182 -21.93 -11.58 -20.16
CA HIS A 182 -20.75 -10.76 -20.45
C HIS A 182 -19.55 -11.22 -19.59
N PRO A 183 -18.33 -11.38 -20.13
CA PRO A 183 -17.17 -11.87 -19.35
C PRO A 183 -16.81 -11.04 -18.12
N TYR A 184 -17.30 -9.81 -18.03
CA TYR A 184 -17.13 -8.93 -16.85
C TYR A 184 -18.37 -8.80 -15.99
N SER A 185 -19.41 -9.62 -16.21
CA SER A 185 -20.61 -9.62 -15.37
C SER A 185 -20.40 -10.36 -14.02
N TRP A 186 -19.18 -10.80 -13.75
CA TRP A 186 -18.73 -11.36 -12.47
C TRP A 186 -17.32 -10.85 -12.11
N SER A 187 -16.87 -10.92 -10.87
CA SER A 187 -15.52 -10.52 -10.46
C SER A 187 -14.62 -11.72 -10.23
N THR A 188 -13.38 -11.45 -9.83
CA THR A 188 -12.31 -12.46 -9.74
C THR A 188 -12.45 -13.41 -8.55
N ILE A 189 -13.08 -12.98 -7.43
CA ILE A 189 -13.07 -13.76 -6.17
C ILE A 189 -14.13 -14.87 -6.06
N GLY A 190 -15.19 -14.82 -6.78
CA GLY A 190 -16.11 -15.92 -6.83
C GLY A 190 -17.42 -15.93 -6.02
N TYR A 191 -18.43 -16.73 -6.46
CA TYR A 191 -19.50 -17.22 -5.59
C TYR A 191 -19.00 -18.36 -4.72
N MET A 192 -19.47 -18.43 -3.48
CA MET A 192 -19.16 -19.55 -2.59
C MET A 192 -19.55 -20.88 -3.20
N GLU A 193 -20.75 -20.94 -3.78
CA GLU A 193 -21.29 -22.15 -4.40
C GLU A 193 -20.44 -22.66 -5.56
N ASP A 194 -19.84 -21.73 -6.31
CA ASP A 194 -19.02 -22.08 -7.45
C ASP A 194 -17.62 -22.54 -7.03
N LEU A 195 -17.08 -21.95 -5.96
CA LEU A 195 -15.86 -22.41 -5.32
C LEU A 195 -16.05 -23.81 -4.74
N ASP A 196 -17.18 -24.09 -4.08
CA ASP A 196 -17.51 -25.42 -3.57
C ASP A 196 -17.67 -26.45 -4.69
N ALA A 197 -18.12 -26.03 -5.87
CA ALA A 197 -18.30 -26.90 -7.03
C ALA A 197 -17.03 -27.11 -7.86
N ALA A 198 -15.89 -26.50 -7.50
CA ALA A 198 -14.62 -26.70 -8.16
C ALA A 198 -14.10 -28.13 -7.96
N SER A 199 -13.71 -28.82 -9.02
CA SER A 199 -13.25 -30.22 -8.99
C SER A 199 -11.84 -30.36 -9.54
N MET A 200 -11.19 -31.48 -9.26
CA MET A 200 -9.90 -31.85 -9.85
C MET A 200 -9.91 -31.94 -11.38
N GLU A 201 -11.04 -32.30 -11.97
CA GLU A 201 -11.20 -32.27 -13.44
C GLU A 201 -11.16 -30.84 -13.95
N ASP A 202 -11.79 -29.94 -13.22
CA ASP A 202 -11.74 -28.52 -13.50
C ASP A 202 -10.29 -28.01 -13.40
N VAL A 203 -9.57 -28.31 -12.32
CA VAL A 203 -8.15 -27.98 -12.14
C VAL A 203 -7.32 -28.46 -13.32
N GLN A 204 -7.46 -29.72 -13.69
CA GLN A 204 -6.74 -30.29 -14.81
C GLN A 204 -7.14 -29.70 -16.16
N THR A 205 -8.42 -29.43 -16.40
CA THR A 205 -8.91 -28.86 -17.67
C THR A 205 -8.45 -27.41 -17.87
N TRP A 206 -8.28 -26.66 -16.84
CA TRP A 206 -7.93 -25.25 -16.87
C TRP A 206 -6.44 -25.00 -17.17
N PHE A 207 -5.51 -25.65 -16.49
CA PHE A 207 -4.08 -25.54 -16.80
C PHE A 207 -3.76 -25.99 -18.23
N LYS A 208 -4.39 -27.10 -18.75
CA LYS A 208 -4.29 -27.57 -20.16
C LYS A 208 -4.70 -26.55 -21.20
N THR A 209 -5.51 -25.57 -20.85
CA THR A 209 -6.01 -24.57 -21.79
C THR A 209 -5.18 -23.30 -21.78
N TYR A 210 -4.76 -22.80 -20.62
CA TYR A 210 -4.28 -21.42 -20.54
C TYR A 210 -2.84 -21.24 -20.01
N TYR A 211 -2.31 -22.16 -19.21
CA TYR A 211 -0.98 -21.98 -18.58
C TYR A 211 0.21 -22.48 -19.44
N GLY A 212 -0.01 -22.62 -20.73
CA GLY A 212 1.09 -22.91 -21.65
C GLY A 212 2.01 -21.70 -21.87
N PRO A 213 3.30 -21.95 -22.17
CA PRO A 213 4.28 -20.88 -22.43
C PRO A 213 3.87 -19.94 -23.56
N ASN A 214 3.14 -20.42 -24.57
CA ASN A 214 2.63 -19.62 -25.68
C ASN A 214 1.48 -18.65 -25.29
N ASN A 215 0.97 -18.74 -24.06
CA ASN A 215 0.03 -17.79 -23.46
C ASN A 215 0.68 -16.99 -22.33
N ALA A 216 2.01 -17.04 -22.19
CA ALA A 216 2.75 -16.36 -21.13
C ALA A 216 3.74 -15.34 -21.68
N VAL A 217 4.02 -14.33 -20.85
CA VAL A 217 5.09 -13.36 -21.02
C VAL A 217 5.98 -13.41 -19.79
N LEU A 218 7.27 -13.67 -19.97
CA LEU A 218 8.27 -13.61 -18.93
C LEU A 218 9.07 -12.31 -19.09
N VAL A 219 9.09 -11.47 -18.06
CA VAL A 219 9.93 -10.26 -18.03
C VAL A 219 11.01 -10.44 -16.99
N LEU A 220 12.27 -10.27 -17.42
CA LEU A 220 13.43 -10.18 -16.55
C LEU A 220 13.93 -8.73 -16.58
N ALA A 221 13.91 -8.07 -15.42
CA ALA A 221 14.36 -6.68 -15.32
C ALA A 221 15.33 -6.51 -14.16
N GLY A 222 16.48 -5.88 -14.41
CA GLY A 222 17.50 -5.67 -13.39
C GLY A 222 18.91 -6.03 -13.84
N ASP A 223 19.73 -6.54 -12.94
CA ASP A 223 21.11 -6.89 -13.20
C ASP A 223 21.21 -8.22 -13.99
N ILE A 224 20.78 -8.18 -15.24
CA ILE A 224 20.73 -9.30 -16.17
C ILE A 224 20.95 -8.80 -17.61
N ASP A 225 21.81 -9.45 -18.37
CA ASP A 225 21.98 -9.19 -19.80
C ASP A 225 21.21 -10.18 -20.67
N LEU A 226 21.03 -9.82 -21.94
CA LEU A 226 20.24 -10.61 -22.90
C LEU A 226 20.80 -12.05 -23.12
N GLU A 227 22.13 -12.22 -23.20
CA GLU A 227 22.74 -13.52 -23.47
C GLU A 227 22.56 -14.47 -22.28
N THR A 228 22.79 -13.97 -21.06
CA THR A 228 22.52 -14.74 -19.83
C THR A 228 21.04 -15.08 -19.72
N ALA A 229 20.15 -14.15 -20.03
CA ALA A 229 18.71 -14.40 -20.04
C ALA A 229 18.31 -15.48 -21.04
N LYS A 230 18.82 -15.42 -22.27
CA LYS A 230 18.57 -16.46 -23.29
C LYS A 230 19.04 -17.83 -22.85
N GLU A 231 20.28 -17.94 -22.35
CA GLU A 231 20.84 -19.20 -21.88
C GLU A 231 19.96 -19.81 -20.78
N LYS A 232 19.71 -19.04 -19.72
CA LYS A 232 18.98 -19.52 -18.56
C LYS A 232 17.50 -19.81 -18.87
N VAL A 233 16.81 -18.90 -19.53
CA VAL A 233 15.39 -19.12 -19.86
C VAL A 233 15.21 -20.29 -20.82
N THR A 234 16.09 -20.45 -21.79
CA THR A 234 16.05 -21.63 -22.66
C THR A 234 16.25 -22.92 -21.88
N ALA A 235 17.18 -22.94 -20.92
CA ALA A 235 17.47 -24.11 -20.10
C ALA A 235 16.28 -24.50 -19.20
N TYR A 236 15.62 -23.50 -18.57
CA TYR A 236 14.55 -23.78 -17.61
C TYR A 236 13.15 -23.92 -18.24
N PHE A 237 12.86 -23.20 -19.32
CA PHE A 237 11.51 -23.15 -19.92
C PHE A 237 11.41 -23.79 -21.30
N GLY A 238 12.55 -24.08 -21.96
CA GLY A 238 12.56 -24.47 -23.37
C GLY A 238 11.91 -25.83 -23.66
N ASP A 239 11.84 -26.72 -22.70
CA ASP A 239 11.26 -28.05 -22.79
C ASP A 239 9.77 -28.11 -22.40
N ILE A 240 9.21 -27.01 -21.85
CA ILE A 240 7.79 -26.94 -21.50
C ILE A 240 6.97 -26.84 -22.81
N PRO A 241 6.08 -27.80 -23.12
CA PRO A 241 5.36 -27.76 -24.38
C PRO A 241 4.32 -26.66 -24.44
N ALA A 242 4.10 -26.13 -25.65
CA ALA A 242 3.08 -25.13 -25.90
C ALA A 242 1.67 -25.62 -25.55
N GLY A 243 0.87 -24.75 -24.98
CA GLY A 243 -0.55 -24.96 -24.80
C GLY A 243 -1.35 -24.85 -26.12
N PRO A 244 -2.67 -25.05 -26.11
CA PRO A 244 -3.51 -24.86 -27.29
C PRO A 244 -3.50 -23.40 -27.77
N THR A 245 -3.79 -23.18 -29.04
CA THR A 245 -4.01 -21.84 -29.57
C THR A 245 -5.29 -21.27 -28.99
N LEU A 246 -5.20 -20.09 -28.33
CA LEU A 246 -6.35 -19.40 -27.75
C LEU A 246 -6.87 -18.33 -28.70
N THR A 247 -8.17 -18.17 -28.73
CA THR A 247 -8.83 -17.06 -29.45
C THR A 247 -9.02 -15.89 -28.48
N LYS A 248 -8.55 -14.71 -28.88
CA LYS A 248 -8.79 -13.48 -28.11
C LYS A 248 -10.30 -13.15 -28.15
N PRO A 249 -10.92 -12.82 -27.00
CA PRO A 249 -12.31 -12.35 -27.00
C PRO A 249 -12.46 -11.06 -27.81
N ASP A 250 -13.58 -10.94 -28.54
CA ASP A 250 -13.92 -9.71 -29.23
C ASP A 250 -14.29 -8.59 -28.22
N THR A 251 -14.06 -7.33 -28.61
CA THR A 251 -14.49 -6.17 -27.82
C THR A 251 -16.01 -6.18 -27.71
N TRP A 252 -16.52 -6.10 -26.47
CA TRP A 252 -17.95 -6.03 -26.16
C TRP A 252 -18.18 -5.02 -25.04
N ILE A 253 -18.36 -3.76 -25.41
CA ILE A 253 -18.49 -2.66 -24.44
C ILE A 253 -19.81 -2.76 -23.66
N ALA A 254 -20.86 -3.28 -24.29
CA ALA A 254 -22.19 -3.40 -23.70
C ALA A 254 -22.70 -2.04 -23.14
N LYS A 255 -22.58 -0.97 -23.92
CA LYS A 255 -23.12 0.34 -23.55
C LYS A 255 -24.60 0.23 -23.21
N ARG A 256 -25.00 0.78 -22.07
CA ARG A 256 -26.39 0.73 -21.63
C ARG A 256 -27.28 1.66 -22.46
N LEU A 257 -28.50 1.22 -22.75
CA LEU A 257 -29.51 1.98 -23.47
C LEU A 257 -30.59 2.55 -22.54
N GLU A 258 -30.61 2.09 -21.28
CA GLU A 258 -31.55 2.53 -20.25
C GLU A 258 -30.83 2.62 -18.90
N PRO A 259 -31.19 3.58 -18.05
CA PRO A 259 -30.63 3.66 -16.68
C PRO A 259 -31.07 2.45 -15.85
N LYS A 260 -30.21 1.97 -14.99
CA LYS A 260 -30.55 0.93 -14.01
C LYS A 260 -30.14 1.40 -12.64
N ARG A 261 -31.03 1.26 -11.68
CA ARG A 261 -30.79 1.54 -10.27
C ARG A 261 -30.89 0.30 -9.43
N GLU A 262 -29.98 0.12 -8.54
CA GLU A 262 -29.99 -0.98 -7.58
C GLU A 262 -29.62 -0.43 -6.20
N VAL A 263 -30.37 -0.81 -5.18
CA VAL A 263 -30.15 -0.36 -3.81
C VAL A 263 -29.87 -1.58 -2.95
N MET A 264 -28.87 -1.48 -2.12
CA MET A 264 -28.47 -2.51 -1.19
C MET A 264 -28.23 -1.95 0.19
N THR A 265 -28.47 -2.76 1.20
CA THR A 265 -28.10 -2.48 2.59
C THR A 265 -26.87 -3.28 2.97
N ASP A 266 -25.88 -2.60 3.55
CA ASP A 266 -24.67 -3.19 4.08
C ASP A 266 -24.29 -2.52 5.40
N ASN A 267 -23.48 -3.15 6.24
CA ASN A 267 -23.01 -2.59 7.50
C ASN A 267 -21.92 -1.53 7.26
N VAL A 268 -22.36 -0.34 6.86
CA VAL A 268 -21.48 0.78 6.47
C VAL A 268 -21.76 2.02 7.32
N PRO A 269 -20.76 2.86 7.59
CA PRO A 269 -20.94 4.05 8.43
C PRO A 269 -21.77 5.15 7.76
N GLN A 270 -21.81 5.19 6.42
CA GLN A 270 -22.50 6.21 5.63
C GLN A 270 -22.94 5.63 4.28
N SER A 271 -23.89 6.29 3.61
CA SER A 271 -24.30 5.88 2.27
C SER A 271 -23.24 6.21 1.24
N ARG A 272 -23.05 5.33 0.24
CA ARG A 272 -22.15 5.54 -0.87
C ARG A 272 -22.89 5.32 -2.19
N ILE A 273 -22.70 6.25 -3.12
CA ILE A 273 -23.26 6.21 -4.45
C ILE A 273 -22.16 5.84 -5.44
N TYR A 274 -22.46 4.88 -6.30
CA TYR A 274 -21.66 4.57 -7.48
C TYR A 274 -22.49 4.86 -8.73
N LYS A 275 -21.94 5.62 -9.68
CA LYS A 275 -22.47 5.77 -11.02
C LYS A 275 -21.49 5.19 -12.01
N VAL A 276 -21.94 4.26 -12.84
CA VAL A 276 -21.06 3.41 -13.66
C VAL A 276 -21.54 3.44 -15.11
N TRP A 277 -20.64 3.68 -16.02
CA TRP A 277 -20.82 3.57 -17.46
C TRP A 277 -19.84 2.57 -18.04
N ASN A 278 -20.32 1.64 -18.86
CA ASN A 278 -19.45 0.79 -19.64
C ASN A 278 -18.92 1.60 -20.82
N VAL A 279 -17.60 1.59 -20.97
CA VAL A 279 -16.85 2.42 -21.93
C VAL A 279 -15.80 1.56 -22.64
N PRO A 280 -15.12 2.04 -23.71
CA PRO A 280 -14.02 1.32 -24.34
C PRO A 280 -12.99 0.80 -23.32
N GLY A 281 -12.42 -0.35 -23.63
CA GLY A 281 -11.39 -0.97 -22.83
C GLY A 281 -9.98 -0.41 -23.09
N THR A 282 -8.98 -1.08 -22.51
CA THR A 282 -7.54 -0.78 -22.71
C THR A 282 -7.17 -0.78 -24.20
N ASP A 283 -5.98 -0.28 -24.55
CA ASP A 283 -5.49 -0.19 -25.93
C ASP A 283 -6.29 0.76 -26.84
N THR A 284 -6.88 1.81 -26.23
CA THR A 284 -7.58 2.89 -26.95
C THR A 284 -7.16 4.26 -26.40
N ASP A 285 -7.16 5.29 -27.27
CA ASP A 285 -6.93 6.68 -26.81
C ASP A 285 -7.99 7.12 -25.80
N GLU A 286 -9.23 6.64 -25.96
CA GLU A 286 -10.34 6.93 -25.05
C GLU A 286 -10.04 6.45 -23.61
N ALA A 287 -9.32 5.36 -23.42
CA ALA A 287 -8.90 4.89 -22.10
C ALA A 287 -8.10 5.96 -21.34
N ILE A 288 -7.17 6.61 -22.05
CA ILE A 288 -6.36 7.70 -21.50
C ILE A 288 -7.21 8.94 -21.22
N PHE A 289 -8.17 9.23 -22.09
CA PHE A 289 -9.07 10.36 -21.91
C PHE A 289 -10.04 10.14 -20.75
N PHE A 290 -10.46 8.91 -20.47
CA PHE A 290 -11.24 8.59 -19.25
C PHE A 290 -10.42 8.76 -17.99
N ASP A 291 -9.16 8.36 -17.95
CA ASP A 291 -8.26 8.58 -16.81
C ASP A 291 -8.08 10.07 -16.53
N LEU A 292 -7.82 10.86 -17.59
CA LEU A 292 -7.71 12.31 -17.46
C LEU A 292 -9.04 12.96 -17.07
N ALA A 293 -10.19 12.46 -17.58
CA ALA A 293 -11.51 12.92 -17.16
C ALA A 293 -11.75 12.63 -15.68
N ALA A 294 -11.48 11.41 -15.21
CA ALA A 294 -11.64 11.02 -13.83
C ALA A 294 -10.81 11.92 -12.90
N SER A 295 -9.52 12.05 -13.22
CA SER A 295 -8.59 12.86 -12.44
C SER A 295 -8.95 14.35 -12.43
N THR A 296 -9.35 14.91 -13.58
CA THR A 296 -9.76 16.32 -13.63
C THR A 296 -11.15 16.58 -13.03
N LEU A 297 -12.02 15.58 -12.97
CA LEU A 297 -13.35 15.70 -12.39
C LEU A 297 -13.35 15.61 -10.87
N THR A 298 -12.50 14.76 -10.28
CA THR A 298 -12.49 14.47 -8.84
C THR A 298 -11.11 14.54 -8.17
N GLY A 299 -10.02 14.62 -8.94
CA GLY A 299 -8.66 14.57 -8.39
C GLY A 299 -8.26 15.85 -7.67
N GLY A 300 -8.08 15.75 -6.35
CA GLY A 300 -7.65 16.84 -5.49
C GLY A 300 -8.69 17.91 -5.22
N LYS A 301 -8.33 18.86 -4.37
CA LYS A 301 -9.25 19.89 -3.85
C LYS A 301 -9.77 20.87 -4.90
N ASN A 302 -9.06 21.00 -6.02
CA ASN A 302 -9.42 21.93 -7.09
C ASN A 302 -10.37 21.33 -8.15
N SER A 303 -10.66 20.04 -8.05
CA SER A 303 -11.57 19.38 -9.00
C SER A 303 -13.03 19.82 -8.77
N PRO A 304 -13.83 19.93 -9.85
CA PRO A 304 -15.18 20.48 -9.73
C PRO A 304 -16.10 19.65 -8.81
N MET A 305 -15.99 18.32 -8.82
CA MET A 305 -16.79 17.46 -7.92
C MET A 305 -16.42 17.69 -6.47
N TYR A 306 -15.12 17.70 -6.15
CA TYR A 306 -14.66 17.93 -4.78
C TYR A 306 -15.10 19.31 -4.29
N GLN A 307 -14.89 20.35 -5.12
CA GLN A 307 -15.31 21.72 -4.74
C GLN A 307 -16.79 21.78 -4.43
N LYS A 308 -17.64 21.24 -5.29
CA LYS A 308 -19.10 21.35 -5.13
C LYS A 308 -19.64 20.49 -4.00
N LEU A 309 -19.23 19.22 -3.92
CA LEU A 309 -19.86 18.29 -2.99
C LEU A 309 -19.20 18.31 -1.60
N VAL A 310 -17.86 18.43 -1.56
CA VAL A 310 -17.10 18.29 -0.31
C VAL A 310 -16.76 19.66 0.30
N TYR A 311 -16.29 20.60 -0.52
CA TYR A 311 -15.78 21.87 -0.03
C TYR A 311 -16.87 22.93 0.17
N GLU A 312 -17.66 23.24 -0.90
CA GLU A 312 -18.67 24.31 -0.84
C GLU A 312 -19.94 23.87 -0.09
N ASN A 313 -20.54 22.74 -0.48
CA ASN A 313 -21.85 22.32 0.03
C ASN A 313 -21.73 21.31 1.20
N GLN A 314 -20.59 20.66 1.38
CA GLN A 314 -20.32 19.69 2.45
C GLN A 314 -21.39 18.57 2.56
N ILE A 315 -21.97 18.20 1.43
CA ILE A 315 -23.00 17.15 1.35
C ILE A 315 -22.39 15.75 1.12
N ALA A 316 -21.10 15.70 0.77
CA ALA A 316 -20.33 14.47 0.69
C ALA A 316 -19.06 14.60 1.54
N THR A 317 -18.62 13.48 2.12
CA THR A 317 -17.33 13.42 2.85
C THR A 317 -16.17 13.14 1.92
N SER A 318 -16.43 12.43 0.83
CA SER A 318 -15.48 12.17 -0.23
C SER A 318 -16.16 12.05 -1.58
N VAL A 319 -15.41 12.34 -2.65
CA VAL A 319 -15.80 12.07 -4.03
C VAL A 319 -14.58 11.52 -4.77
N SER A 320 -14.80 10.56 -5.64
CA SER A 320 -13.77 10.02 -6.52
C SER A 320 -14.35 9.62 -7.86
N ALA A 321 -13.53 9.65 -8.89
CA ALA A 321 -13.79 9.04 -10.17
C ALA A 321 -12.57 8.23 -10.59
N PHE A 322 -12.80 7.19 -11.31
CA PHE A 322 -11.72 6.42 -11.92
C PHE A 322 -12.21 5.69 -13.15
N TYR A 323 -11.31 5.46 -14.07
CA TYR A 323 -11.49 4.55 -15.17
C TYR A 323 -10.99 3.16 -14.74
N TYR A 324 -11.90 2.20 -14.75
CA TYR A 324 -11.57 0.82 -14.47
C TYR A 324 -11.18 0.12 -15.75
N ASP A 325 -9.87 0.08 -15.96
CA ASP A 325 -9.23 -0.43 -17.16
C ASP A 325 -9.34 -1.95 -17.29
N ARG A 326 -9.89 -2.44 -18.43
CA ARG A 326 -9.99 -3.85 -18.78
C ARG A 326 -9.99 -4.05 -20.28
N GLU A 327 -9.65 -5.26 -20.74
CA GLU A 327 -9.38 -5.55 -22.15
C GLU A 327 -10.62 -5.49 -23.04
N ILE A 328 -11.76 -6.12 -22.63
CA ILE A 328 -12.98 -6.23 -23.47
C ILE A 328 -13.79 -4.95 -23.40
N ALA A 329 -13.89 -4.34 -22.24
CA ALA A 329 -14.58 -3.09 -21.96
C ALA A 329 -14.09 -2.50 -20.65
N GLY A 330 -13.87 -1.18 -20.60
CA GLY A 330 -13.63 -0.44 -19.37
C GLY A 330 -14.92 0.01 -18.69
N GLN A 331 -14.77 0.62 -17.53
CA GLN A 331 -15.86 1.32 -16.84
C GLN A 331 -15.39 2.67 -16.35
N PHE A 332 -16.16 3.69 -16.64
CA PHE A 332 -16.02 4.99 -15.99
C PHE A 332 -16.91 5.01 -14.76
N ILE A 333 -16.33 5.23 -13.59
CA ILE A 333 -17.01 5.09 -12.30
C ILE A 333 -16.88 6.39 -11.53
N LEU A 334 -18.01 6.94 -11.08
CA LEU A 334 -18.08 8.02 -10.09
C LEU A 334 -18.53 7.45 -8.76
N VAL A 335 -17.90 7.90 -7.69
CA VAL A 335 -18.24 7.50 -6.33
C VAL A 335 -18.37 8.74 -5.45
N ALA A 336 -19.38 8.76 -4.60
CA ALA A 336 -19.50 9.76 -3.56
C ALA A 336 -19.93 9.14 -2.23
N ASP A 337 -19.26 9.51 -1.15
CA ASP A 337 -19.66 9.20 0.21
C ASP A 337 -20.56 10.30 0.74
N VAL A 338 -21.81 9.96 1.06
CA VAL A 338 -22.81 10.91 1.51
C VAL A 338 -22.48 11.38 2.92
N ALA A 339 -22.43 12.68 3.15
CA ALA A 339 -22.19 13.21 4.51
C ALA A 339 -23.37 12.86 5.45
N PRO A 340 -23.13 12.69 6.76
CA PRO A 340 -24.15 12.26 7.72
C PRO A 340 -25.42 13.14 7.74
N ASP A 341 -25.24 14.43 7.47
CA ASP A 341 -26.33 15.43 7.49
C ASP A 341 -26.93 15.67 6.09
N SER A 342 -26.63 14.80 5.11
CA SER A 342 -27.12 14.93 3.72
C SER A 342 -27.91 13.69 3.29
N THR A 343 -28.51 13.75 2.12
CA THR A 343 -29.26 12.63 1.52
C THR A 343 -28.60 12.14 0.25
N VAL A 344 -28.89 10.88 -0.09
CA VAL A 344 -28.43 10.26 -1.35
C VAL A 344 -28.87 11.09 -2.56
N GLU A 345 -30.15 11.54 -2.55
CA GLU A 345 -30.75 12.31 -3.63
C GLU A 345 -30.07 13.67 -3.83
N ALA A 346 -29.72 14.37 -2.74
CA ALA A 346 -29.05 15.66 -2.80
C ALA A 346 -27.63 15.51 -3.37
N VAL A 347 -26.89 14.51 -2.91
CA VAL A 347 -25.53 14.22 -3.40
C VAL A 347 -25.58 13.78 -4.85
N GLU A 348 -26.49 12.89 -5.22
CA GLU A 348 -26.61 12.42 -6.60
C GLU A 348 -27.00 13.55 -7.55
N SER A 349 -27.98 14.39 -7.17
CA SER A 349 -28.37 15.55 -7.99
C SER A 349 -27.21 16.50 -8.22
N MET A 350 -26.40 16.77 -7.20
CA MET A 350 -25.21 17.62 -7.34
C MET A 350 -24.12 16.95 -8.18
N MET A 351 -23.94 15.60 -8.05
CA MET A 351 -23.04 14.85 -8.92
C MET A 351 -23.46 15.01 -10.38
N ASP A 352 -24.77 14.91 -10.67
CA ASP A 352 -25.30 15.04 -12.01
C ASP A 352 -25.13 16.47 -12.55
N ASP A 353 -25.40 17.48 -11.75
CA ASP A 353 -25.20 18.88 -12.16
C ASP A 353 -23.75 19.16 -12.54
N VAL A 354 -22.79 18.72 -11.69
CA VAL A 354 -21.35 18.91 -11.96
C VAL A 354 -20.90 18.07 -13.16
N LEU A 355 -21.38 16.84 -13.29
CA LEU A 355 -21.07 15.99 -14.44
C LEU A 355 -21.61 16.61 -15.74
N GLN A 356 -22.84 17.10 -15.76
CA GLN A 356 -23.42 17.77 -16.93
C GLN A 356 -22.64 19.05 -17.29
N GLU A 357 -22.22 19.83 -16.30
CA GLU A 357 -21.35 20.97 -16.55
C GLU A 357 -20.01 20.56 -17.17
N PHE A 358 -19.39 19.47 -16.68
CA PHE A 358 -18.16 18.92 -17.23
C PHE A 358 -18.36 18.38 -18.66
N LEU A 359 -19.44 17.66 -18.93
CA LEU A 359 -19.80 17.20 -20.25
C LEU A 359 -20.02 18.37 -21.24
N ASN A 360 -20.56 19.51 -20.77
CA ASN A 360 -20.81 20.68 -21.59
C ASN A 360 -19.57 21.53 -21.84
N LYS A 361 -18.68 21.67 -20.85
CA LYS A 361 -17.51 22.58 -20.93
C LYS A 361 -16.19 21.85 -21.22
N GLY A 362 -16.08 20.58 -20.82
CA GLY A 362 -14.82 19.85 -20.71
C GLY A 362 -14.04 20.25 -19.45
N PRO A 363 -12.88 19.62 -19.21
CA PRO A 363 -12.02 19.96 -18.09
C PRO A 363 -11.45 21.38 -18.21
N ASP A 364 -11.23 22.05 -17.06
CA ASP A 364 -10.48 23.29 -17.00
C ASP A 364 -9.06 23.06 -17.55
N LYS A 365 -8.58 23.98 -18.38
CA LYS A 365 -7.29 23.83 -19.05
C LYS A 365 -6.13 23.75 -18.07
N LYS A 366 -6.13 24.58 -17.00
CA LYS A 366 -5.06 24.58 -16.01
C LYS A 366 -5.07 23.30 -15.18
N LEU A 367 -6.24 22.84 -14.80
CA LEU A 367 -6.42 21.60 -14.07
C LEU A 367 -5.97 20.39 -14.90
N LEU A 368 -6.29 20.37 -16.20
CA LEU A 368 -5.83 19.33 -17.11
C LEU A 368 -4.31 19.29 -17.22
N GLU A 369 -3.65 20.43 -17.40
CA GLU A 369 -2.17 20.47 -17.46
C GLU A 369 -1.52 20.03 -16.13
N ASN A 370 -2.09 20.42 -15.00
CA ASN A 370 -1.64 19.93 -13.69
C ASN A 370 -1.79 18.41 -13.59
N THR A 371 -2.92 17.86 -14.01
CA THR A 371 -3.19 16.41 -14.01
C THR A 371 -2.19 15.65 -14.86
N LYS A 372 -1.92 16.13 -16.08
CA LYS A 372 -0.87 15.54 -16.93
C LYS A 372 0.49 15.53 -16.26
N THR A 373 0.87 16.66 -15.64
CA THR A 373 2.14 16.78 -14.90
C THR A 373 2.21 15.76 -13.75
N GLN A 374 1.14 15.61 -12.99
CA GLN A 374 1.07 14.63 -11.89
C GLN A 374 1.16 13.18 -12.40
N ASN A 375 0.46 12.85 -13.49
CA ASN A 375 0.50 11.51 -14.08
C ASN A 375 1.90 11.20 -14.62
N TYR A 376 2.53 12.15 -15.32
CA TYR A 376 3.91 12.01 -15.78
C TYR A 376 4.89 11.83 -14.61
N ALA A 377 4.78 12.67 -13.57
CA ALA A 377 5.62 12.54 -12.38
C ALA A 377 5.37 11.21 -11.64
N GLY A 378 4.12 10.73 -11.64
CA GLY A 378 3.75 9.40 -11.12
C GLY A 378 4.45 8.27 -11.88
N PHE A 379 4.44 8.33 -13.21
CA PHE A 379 5.15 7.37 -14.06
C PHE A 379 6.67 7.39 -13.80
N VAL A 380 7.29 8.57 -13.74
CA VAL A 380 8.73 8.71 -13.43
C VAL A 380 9.08 8.12 -12.05
N ARG A 381 8.20 8.28 -11.07
CA ARG A 381 8.37 7.62 -9.75
C ARG A 381 8.23 6.10 -9.84
N GLY A 382 7.30 5.60 -10.64
CA GLY A 382 7.06 4.16 -10.83
C GLY A 382 8.27 3.44 -11.42
N ILE A 383 8.88 4.00 -12.47
CA ILE A 383 10.02 3.39 -13.18
C ILE A 383 11.35 3.38 -12.39
N GLN A 384 11.39 3.90 -11.17
CA GLN A 384 12.52 3.66 -10.26
C GLN A 384 12.66 2.17 -9.91
N ARG A 385 11.52 1.45 -9.83
CA ARG A 385 11.50 0.03 -9.47
C ARG A 385 11.70 -0.85 -10.69
N ILE A 386 12.51 -1.89 -10.53
CA ILE A 386 12.68 -2.92 -11.57
C ILE A 386 11.47 -3.86 -11.62
N GLY A 387 10.87 -4.15 -10.45
CA GLY A 387 9.73 -5.08 -10.31
C GLY A 387 8.60 -4.50 -9.45
N GLY A 388 7.71 -5.38 -9.01
CA GLY A 388 6.50 -5.02 -8.27
C GLY A 388 5.47 -4.27 -9.12
N PHE A 389 4.36 -3.88 -8.51
CA PHE A 389 3.28 -3.16 -9.21
C PHE A 389 3.73 -1.82 -9.76
N GLY A 390 3.54 -1.60 -11.06
CA GLY A 390 3.92 -0.38 -11.76
C GLY A 390 5.44 -0.17 -11.90
N GLY A 391 6.26 -1.17 -11.57
CA GLY A 391 7.67 -1.20 -11.88
C GLY A 391 7.92 -1.54 -13.35
N LYS A 392 9.18 -1.45 -13.77
CA LYS A 392 9.56 -1.63 -15.20
C LYS A 392 9.13 -2.97 -15.77
N SER A 393 9.29 -4.08 -15.00
CA SER A 393 8.86 -5.41 -15.46
C SER A 393 7.35 -5.50 -15.66
N ASP A 394 6.58 -4.84 -14.80
CA ASP A 394 5.13 -4.83 -14.86
C ASP A 394 4.61 -4.01 -16.05
N ILE A 395 5.20 -2.84 -16.29
CA ILE A 395 4.91 -1.99 -17.46
C ILE A 395 5.16 -2.75 -18.77
N LEU A 396 6.32 -3.37 -18.91
CA LEU A 396 6.69 -4.11 -20.11
C LEU A 396 5.80 -5.35 -20.32
N ALA A 397 5.45 -6.06 -19.24
CA ALA A 397 4.55 -7.21 -19.28
C ALA A 397 3.14 -6.81 -19.68
N THR A 398 2.60 -5.73 -19.10
CA THR A 398 1.30 -5.15 -19.44
C THR A 398 1.24 -4.82 -20.94
N CYS A 399 2.19 -4.05 -21.41
CA CYS A 399 2.29 -3.64 -22.80
C CYS A 399 2.37 -4.86 -23.74
N GLN A 400 3.25 -5.80 -23.46
CA GLN A 400 3.38 -7.00 -24.31
C GLN A 400 2.11 -7.87 -24.30
N THR A 401 1.47 -8.01 -23.15
CA THR A 401 0.29 -8.89 -23.02
C THR A 401 -0.88 -8.35 -23.83
N TYR A 402 -1.19 -7.06 -23.70
CA TYR A 402 -2.39 -6.49 -24.31
C TYR A 402 -2.16 -5.98 -25.73
N THR A 403 -1.03 -5.34 -26.00
CA THR A 403 -0.76 -4.69 -27.31
C THR A 403 0.24 -5.42 -28.20
N LYS A 404 0.93 -6.44 -27.67
CA LYS A 404 2.06 -7.11 -28.34
C LYS A 404 3.25 -6.17 -28.62
N ASN A 405 3.30 -5.03 -27.97
CA ASN A 405 4.37 -4.03 -28.09
C ASN A 405 4.86 -3.64 -26.69
N PRO A 406 6.01 -4.13 -26.20
CA PRO A 406 6.50 -3.80 -24.86
C PRO A 406 6.72 -2.30 -24.64
N GLY A 407 6.87 -1.53 -25.74
CA GLY A 407 7.08 -0.09 -25.72
C GLY A 407 5.79 0.74 -25.69
N CYS A 408 4.61 0.15 -25.57
CA CYS A 408 3.30 0.84 -25.63
C CYS A 408 3.16 1.99 -24.60
N TYR A 409 3.89 1.96 -23.51
CA TYR A 409 3.91 3.04 -22.54
C TYR A 409 4.36 4.39 -23.12
N LYS A 410 5.14 4.38 -24.21
CA LYS A 410 5.55 5.60 -24.92
C LYS A 410 4.32 6.23 -25.60
N ASP A 411 3.55 5.42 -26.36
CA ASP A 411 2.34 5.86 -27.03
C ASP A 411 1.31 6.38 -25.99
N TYR A 412 1.21 5.70 -24.86
CA TYR A 412 0.39 6.14 -23.73
C TYR A 412 0.82 7.52 -23.22
N LEU A 413 2.10 7.75 -22.96
CA LEU A 413 2.60 9.03 -22.45
C LEU A 413 2.48 10.13 -23.52
N GLU A 414 2.71 9.84 -24.79
CA GLU A 414 2.50 10.78 -25.89
C GLU A 414 1.04 11.22 -26.00
N THR A 415 0.10 10.27 -25.96
CA THR A 415 -1.33 10.54 -25.95
C THR A 415 -1.74 11.32 -24.71
N LEU A 416 -1.26 10.92 -23.52
CA LEU A 416 -1.49 11.62 -22.26
C LEU A 416 -1.08 13.09 -22.35
N MET A 417 0.16 13.35 -22.79
CA MET A 417 0.70 14.72 -22.84
C MET A 417 0.07 15.58 -23.94
N SER A 418 -0.32 14.97 -25.06
CA SER A 418 -0.97 15.68 -26.19
C SER A 418 -2.48 15.87 -26.02
N ALA A 419 -3.13 15.10 -25.12
CA ALA A 419 -4.58 15.15 -24.90
C ALA A 419 -5.08 16.59 -24.68
N SER A 420 -6.14 16.98 -25.34
CA SER A 420 -6.77 18.29 -25.17
C SER A 420 -8.10 18.20 -24.41
N ALA A 421 -8.51 19.30 -23.79
CA ALA A 421 -9.82 19.39 -23.16
C ALA A 421 -10.98 19.07 -24.15
N LYS A 422 -10.76 19.27 -25.47
CA LYS A 422 -11.72 18.95 -26.50
C LYS A 422 -11.84 17.43 -26.70
N ASP A 423 -10.72 16.72 -26.69
CA ASP A 423 -10.69 15.25 -26.86
C ASP A 423 -11.38 14.56 -25.68
N ILE A 424 -11.00 14.96 -24.46
CA ILE A 424 -11.64 14.47 -23.22
C ILE A 424 -13.14 14.75 -23.23
N LYS A 425 -13.55 15.99 -23.56
CA LYS A 425 -14.96 16.33 -23.65
C LYS A 425 -15.68 15.47 -24.67
N ALA A 426 -15.13 15.29 -25.85
CA ALA A 426 -15.76 14.52 -26.94
C ALA A 426 -15.95 13.04 -26.53
N THR A 427 -14.93 12.46 -25.92
CA THR A 427 -14.98 11.08 -25.37
C THR A 427 -16.05 10.96 -24.29
N MET A 428 -16.06 11.85 -23.32
CA MET A 428 -17.04 11.83 -22.24
C MET A 428 -18.47 11.99 -22.77
N GLN A 429 -18.71 12.91 -23.74
CA GLN A 429 -20.00 13.07 -24.37
C GLN A 429 -20.46 11.86 -25.19
N THR A 430 -19.56 11.08 -25.73
CA THR A 430 -19.86 9.87 -26.50
C THR A 430 -20.32 8.73 -25.60
N TRP A 431 -19.72 8.60 -24.43
CA TRP A 431 -19.84 7.39 -23.60
C TRP A 431 -20.60 7.60 -22.30
N VAL A 432 -20.54 8.78 -21.71
CA VAL A 432 -21.16 9.11 -20.43
C VAL A 432 -22.47 9.87 -20.69
N ASP A 433 -23.57 9.19 -20.48
CA ASP A 433 -24.93 9.67 -20.71
C ASP A 433 -25.85 9.41 -19.49
N ASP A 434 -27.13 9.66 -19.61
CA ASP A 434 -28.10 9.46 -18.52
C ASP A 434 -28.39 7.97 -18.23
N ASN A 435 -27.83 7.04 -19.02
CA ASN A 435 -28.06 5.59 -18.88
C ASN A 435 -27.09 4.89 -17.91
N ALA A 436 -26.61 5.59 -16.89
CA ALA A 436 -25.75 5.02 -15.88
C ALA A 436 -26.36 3.81 -15.17
N TYR A 437 -25.52 2.86 -14.81
CA TYR A 437 -25.83 1.92 -13.75
C TYR A 437 -25.47 2.57 -12.40
N VAL A 438 -26.46 2.67 -11.54
CA VAL A 438 -26.29 3.30 -10.22
C VAL A 438 -26.44 2.26 -9.13
N LEU A 439 -25.42 1.98 -8.42
CA LEU A 439 -25.36 0.95 -7.42
C LEU A 439 -24.28 0.78 -6.46
N THR A 440 -24.37 -0.59 -5.95
CA THR A 440 -23.51 -1.33 -4.99
C THR A 440 -23.54 -2.87 -5.08
N ILE A 441 -22.52 -3.80 -5.57
CA ILE A 441 -22.08 -5.28 -5.42
C ILE A 441 -21.93 -6.33 -6.62
N SER A 442 -20.81 -7.47 -7.14
CA SER A 442 -20.34 -8.88 -7.53
C SER A 442 -19.57 -9.62 -8.65
N PRO A 443 -19.07 -11.06 -9.08
CA PRO A 443 -17.92 -12.05 -9.33
C PRO A 443 -17.42 -12.87 -10.60
N GLU A 444 -16.32 -13.86 -10.80
CA GLU A 444 -15.64 -15.15 -11.14
C GLU A 444 -14.89 -15.84 -12.41
N ASN A 445 -14.09 -17.19 -12.51
CA ASN A 445 -13.31 -18.11 -13.42
C ASN A 445 -12.61 -19.40 -13.77
N LYS A 446 -11.65 -20.33 -14.54
CA LYS A 446 -10.99 -21.69 -14.70
C LYS A 446 -9.84 -22.10 -15.72
N PHE A 447 -8.86 -23.23 -15.57
CA PHE A 447 -7.63 -23.64 -16.36
C PHE A 447 -6.95 -24.98 -16.38
N THR A 448 -5.74 -25.35 -17.09
CA THR A 448 -4.94 -26.64 -17.15
C THR A 448 -3.51 -26.76 -17.76
N THR A 449 -2.74 -27.95 -17.77
CA THR A 449 -1.26 -28.20 -17.87
C THR A 449 -0.63 -29.00 -19.02
N VAL A 450 0.77 -29.11 -19.06
CA VAL A 450 1.66 -29.98 -19.93
C VAL A 450 3.09 -30.25 -19.33
N SER A 451 3.98 -31.18 -19.82
CA SER A 451 5.22 -31.72 -19.19
C SER A 451 6.61 -31.27 -19.71
N SER A 452 7.74 -31.51 -19.00
CA SER A 452 9.10 -30.98 -19.17
C SER A 452 10.27 -31.97 -18.92
N ASP A 453 11.53 -31.69 -19.35
CA ASP A 453 12.75 -32.51 -19.27
C ASP A 453 13.81 -32.01 -18.25
N ILE A 454 13.56 -30.90 -17.51
CA ILE A 454 14.46 -30.48 -16.44
C ILE A 454 14.41 -31.49 -15.30
N ASP A 455 15.58 -31.95 -14.83
CA ASP A 455 15.66 -32.84 -13.66
C ASP A 455 15.47 -32.04 -12.36
N ARG A 456 14.21 -31.93 -11.95
CA ARG A 456 13.82 -31.25 -10.73
C ARG A 456 14.01 -32.10 -9.46
N SER A 457 14.36 -33.37 -9.59
CA SER A 457 14.68 -34.26 -8.46
C SER A 457 15.95 -33.81 -7.68
N THR A 458 16.79 -32.96 -8.30
CA THR A 458 17.96 -32.34 -7.68
C THR A 458 17.62 -31.28 -6.66
N GLY A 459 16.34 -30.86 -6.57
CA GLY A 459 15.86 -29.87 -5.62
C GLY A 459 16.04 -28.41 -6.08
N VAL A 460 15.70 -27.46 -5.19
CA VAL A 460 15.76 -26.02 -5.46
C VAL A 460 17.21 -25.55 -5.58
N PRO A 461 17.60 -24.85 -6.66
CA PRO A 461 18.97 -24.34 -6.83
C PRO A 461 19.21 -23.08 -5.99
N TYR A 462 19.44 -23.25 -4.70
CA TYR A 462 19.76 -22.12 -3.84
C TYR A 462 21.09 -21.49 -4.22
N PRO A 463 21.17 -20.14 -4.21
CA PRO A 463 22.40 -19.44 -4.54
C PRO A 463 23.46 -19.57 -3.43
N ASP A 464 24.72 -19.63 -3.83
CA ASP A 464 25.86 -19.54 -2.92
C ASP A 464 26.31 -18.08 -2.75
N GLY A 465 26.62 -17.68 -1.50
CA GLY A 465 27.32 -16.44 -1.19
C GLY A 465 26.42 -15.27 -0.82
N LYS A 466 27.06 -14.16 -0.48
CA LYS A 466 26.43 -12.90 -0.09
C LYS A 466 26.28 -11.98 -1.30
N VAL A 467 25.20 -11.20 -1.36
CA VAL A 467 25.04 -10.08 -2.29
C VAL A 467 25.72 -8.86 -1.67
N ALA A 468 26.55 -8.17 -2.46
CA ALA A 468 27.14 -6.91 -2.01
C ALA A 468 26.05 -5.86 -1.86
N PHE A 469 25.96 -5.27 -0.69
CA PHE A 469 25.08 -4.14 -0.40
C PHE A 469 25.92 -2.98 0.14
N SER A 470 25.70 -1.77 -0.39
CA SER A 470 26.27 -0.53 0.12
C SER A 470 25.14 0.50 0.19
N PHE A 471 24.97 1.08 1.35
CA PHE A 471 24.02 2.19 1.53
C PHE A 471 24.69 3.49 1.08
N PRO A 472 23.96 4.45 0.47
CA PRO A 472 24.53 5.76 0.16
C PRO A 472 25.09 6.44 1.41
N THR A 473 26.27 7.07 1.30
CA THR A 473 26.91 7.76 2.43
C THR A 473 25.94 8.75 3.07
N VAL A 474 25.75 8.63 4.37
CA VAL A 474 24.92 9.54 5.16
C VAL A 474 25.78 10.69 5.67
N GLU A 475 25.46 11.89 5.20
CA GLU A 475 26.13 13.13 5.57
C GLU A 475 25.26 13.94 6.52
N THR A 476 25.87 14.72 7.39
CA THR A 476 25.15 15.56 8.37
C THR A 476 25.64 17.00 8.36
N ALA A 477 24.72 17.92 8.65
CA ALA A 477 25.04 19.33 8.86
C ALA A 477 24.10 19.95 9.89
N THR A 478 24.44 21.13 10.35
CA THR A 478 23.55 21.98 11.15
C THR A 478 23.24 23.24 10.34
N LEU A 479 21.96 23.58 10.21
CA LEU A 479 21.52 24.78 9.52
C LEU A 479 21.68 26.03 10.39
N ASP A 480 21.67 27.22 9.77
CA ASP A 480 21.84 28.51 10.46
C ASP A 480 20.77 28.78 11.52
N ASN A 481 19.59 28.19 11.40
CA ASN A 481 18.51 28.29 12.38
C ASN A 481 18.61 27.28 13.54
N GLY A 482 19.64 26.43 13.53
CA GLY A 482 19.90 25.40 14.53
C GLY A 482 19.27 24.04 14.27
N SER A 483 18.49 23.87 13.19
CA SER A 483 17.95 22.58 12.78
C SER A 483 19.07 21.65 12.27
N LYS A 484 18.89 20.34 12.46
CA LYS A 484 19.80 19.32 11.94
C LYS A 484 19.43 18.99 10.49
N LEU A 485 20.44 18.59 9.71
CA LEU A 485 20.28 18.02 8.37
C LEU A 485 21.00 16.68 8.32
N VAL A 486 20.30 15.66 7.84
CA VAL A 486 20.84 14.32 7.58
C VAL A 486 20.50 14.00 6.12
N LEU A 487 21.49 13.67 5.31
CA LEU A 487 21.32 13.54 3.87
C LEU A 487 22.04 12.30 3.33
N ALA A 488 21.36 11.60 2.41
CA ALA A 488 21.98 10.57 1.58
C ALA A 488 21.72 10.87 0.10
N SER A 489 22.79 11.13 -0.67
CA SER A 489 22.68 11.49 -2.08
C SER A 489 22.53 10.26 -2.95
N ARG A 490 21.50 10.23 -3.83
CA ARG A 490 21.33 9.25 -4.90
C ARG A 490 20.73 9.92 -6.14
N ARG A 491 21.38 9.77 -7.31
CA ARG A 491 21.15 10.60 -8.49
C ARG A 491 20.71 9.83 -9.74
N ASP A 492 20.09 8.68 -9.54
CA ASP A 492 19.58 7.82 -10.62
C ASP A 492 18.29 8.37 -11.26
N VAL A 493 17.56 9.21 -10.55
CA VAL A 493 16.37 9.91 -11.04
C VAL A 493 16.37 11.37 -10.54
N PRO A 494 15.78 12.33 -11.29
CA PRO A 494 15.75 13.74 -10.90
C PRO A 494 14.68 14.02 -9.83
N LEU A 495 14.73 13.32 -8.72
CA LEU A 495 13.80 13.44 -7.61
C LEU A 495 14.55 13.76 -6.31
N VAL A 496 13.87 14.45 -5.41
CA VAL A 496 14.29 14.65 -4.02
C VAL A 496 13.11 14.32 -3.11
N GLU A 497 13.35 13.39 -2.21
CA GLU A 497 12.49 13.06 -1.09
C GLU A 497 13.02 13.73 0.16
N MET A 498 12.14 14.36 0.93
CA MET A 498 12.51 15.01 2.17
C MET A 498 11.46 14.79 3.25
N SER A 499 11.92 14.66 4.49
CA SER A 499 11.08 14.68 5.67
C SER A 499 11.65 15.67 6.70
N ILE A 500 10.87 16.65 7.11
CA ILE A 500 11.19 17.49 8.26
C ILE A 500 10.58 16.79 9.47
N VAL A 501 11.40 16.15 10.29
CA VAL A 501 10.98 15.40 11.46
C VAL A 501 11.12 16.27 12.69
N PHE A 502 10.05 16.40 13.46
CA PHE A 502 10.00 17.13 14.72
C PHE A 502 9.95 16.13 15.88
N ASP A 503 10.81 16.30 16.84
CA ASP A 503 10.87 15.47 18.05
C ASP A 503 9.74 15.84 19.04
N TYR A 504 8.48 15.76 18.54
CA TYR A 504 7.25 16.04 19.26
C TYR A 504 6.08 15.26 18.63
N GLY A 505 5.61 14.22 19.29
CA GLY A 505 4.53 13.35 18.84
C GLY A 505 3.25 13.48 19.67
N TYR A 506 2.20 12.72 19.30
CA TYR A 506 0.92 12.79 20.03
C TYR A 506 0.96 12.13 21.42
N SER A 507 2.06 11.47 21.81
CA SER A 507 2.31 11.11 23.21
C SER A 507 2.35 12.32 24.15
N GLN A 508 2.59 13.52 23.60
CA GLN A 508 2.61 14.78 24.35
C GLN A 508 1.21 15.38 24.58
N GLU A 509 0.15 14.77 24.04
CA GLU A 509 -1.22 15.24 24.24
C GLU A 509 -1.73 14.88 25.63
N SER A 510 -2.54 15.77 26.20
CA SER A 510 -3.31 15.45 27.41
C SER A 510 -4.52 14.58 27.06
N ASP A 511 -5.05 13.82 28.01
CA ASP A 511 -6.18 12.91 27.80
C ASP A 511 -7.47 13.63 27.36
N SER A 512 -7.59 14.92 27.63
CA SER A 512 -8.71 15.75 27.17
C SER A 512 -8.51 16.35 25.78
N GLU A 513 -7.31 16.25 25.19
CA GLU A 513 -6.90 16.88 23.95
C GLU A 513 -6.37 15.85 22.93
N LEU A 514 -6.81 14.59 23.03
CA LEU A 514 -6.39 13.50 22.14
C LEU A 514 -6.77 13.81 20.68
N GLY A 515 -5.83 13.60 19.76
CA GLY A 515 -5.97 13.82 18.33
C GLY A 515 -5.76 15.26 17.88
N TYR A 516 -5.50 16.21 18.81
CA TYR A 516 -5.33 17.62 18.45
C TYR A 516 -4.05 17.87 17.66
N LEU A 517 -2.99 17.10 17.92
CA LEU A 517 -1.74 17.26 17.19
C LEU A 517 -1.87 16.82 15.73
N ASN A 518 -2.47 15.67 15.47
CA ASN A 518 -2.75 15.23 14.10
C ASN A 518 -3.65 16.24 13.39
N PHE A 519 -4.72 16.68 14.06
CA PHE A 519 -5.59 17.71 13.51
C PHE A 519 -4.84 19.03 13.24
N ALA A 520 -3.94 19.45 14.12
CA ALA A 520 -3.12 20.64 13.90
C ALA A 520 -2.17 20.50 12.71
N MET A 521 -1.61 19.29 12.50
CA MET A 521 -0.79 18.99 11.34
C MET A 521 -1.61 18.99 10.06
N ASP A 522 -2.81 18.40 10.06
CA ASP A 522 -3.73 18.39 8.92
C ASP A 522 -4.17 19.81 8.50
N MET A 523 -4.21 20.75 9.44
CA MET A 523 -4.58 22.13 9.16
C MET A 523 -3.49 22.94 8.44
N LEU A 524 -2.26 22.46 8.34
CA LEU A 524 -1.14 23.24 7.81
C LEU A 524 -1.30 23.64 6.34
N ASN A 525 -1.93 22.79 5.53
CA ASN A 525 -2.21 23.10 4.13
C ASN A 525 -3.64 23.61 3.87
N GLU A 526 -4.40 23.87 4.95
CA GLU A 526 -5.78 24.36 4.85
C GLU A 526 -5.90 25.89 4.79
N GLY A 527 -4.79 26.59 4.86
CA GLY A 527 -4.74 28.03 4.63
C GLY A 527 -3.51 28.68 5.24
N THR A 528 -2.95 29.58 4.46
CA THR A 528 -1.81 30.42 4.83
C THR A 528 -2.18 31.88 4.64
N LYS A 529 -1.26 32.81 4.99
CA LYS A 529 -1.49 34.24 4.71
C LYS A 529 -1.52 34.59 3.23
N LYS A 530 -0.95 33.75 2.35
CA LYS A 530 -0.84 34.02 0.92
C LYS A 530 -1.79 33.19 0.08
N ASN A 531 -2.13 31.99 0.54
CA ASN A 531 -2.92 31.02 -0.17
C ASN A 531 -4.00 30.43 0.74
N ASP A 532 -5.21 30.32 0.22
CA ASP A 532 -6.21 29.43 0.79
C ASP A 532 -5.87 27.95 0.47
N SER A 533 -6.64 27.02 1.01
CA SER A 533 -6.44 25.59 0.83
C SER A 533 -6.39 25.16 -0.64
N LEU A 534 -7.31 25.65 -1.46
CA LEU A 534 -7.41 25.29 -2.86
C LEU A 534 -6.26 25.87 -3.68
N SER A 535 -5.91 27.10 -3.45
CA SER A 535 -4.79 27.78 -4.14
C SER A 535 -3.45 27.14 -3.79
N TRP A 536 -3.27 26.74 -2.52
CA TRP A 536 -2.05 26.06 -2.09
C TRP A 536 -1.93 24.68 -2.77
N SER A 537 -2.99 23.87 -2.71
CA SER A 537 -3.04 22.55 -3.37
C SER A 537 -2.75 22.65 -4.86
N SER A 538 -3.42 23.59 -5.57
CA SER A 538 -3.20 23.79 -7.01
C SER A 538 -1.76 24.16 -7.37
N LYS A 539 -1.05 24.84 -6.47
CA LYS A 539 0.36 25.18 -6.69
C LYS A 539 1.29 24.00 -6.48
N VAL A 540 1.00 23.16 -5.50
CA VAL A 540 1.74 21.89 -5.27
C VAL A 540 1.55 20.97 -6.47
N ASP A 541 0.30 20.83 -6.93
CA ASP A 541 -0.03 20.01 -8.11
C ASP A 541 0.72 20.49 -9.37
N ALA A 542 0.76 21.80 -9.58
CA ALA A 542 1.46 22.39 -10.73
C ALA A 542 2.99 22.14 -10.72
N LEU A 543 3.57 21.82 -9.56
CA LEU A 543 4.97 21.46 -9.42
C LEU A 543 5.23 19.94 -9.55
N GLY A 544 4.19 19.12 -9.75
CA GLY A 544 4.31 17.67 -9.72
C GLY A 544 4.80 17.13 -8.37
N SER A 545 4.59 17.90 -7.30
CA SER A 545 5.07 17.57 -5.96
C SER A 545 3.97 16.92 -5.12
N ASN A 546 4.38 16.17 -4.10
CA ASN A 546 3.50 15.67 -3.04
C ASN A 546 4.00 16.23 -1.70
N VAL A 547 3.09 16.69 -0.86
CA VAL A 547 3.41 17.17 0.48
C VAL A 547 2.43 16.55 1.46
N GLY A 548 2.94 15.92 2.51
CA GLY A 548 2.16 15.27 3.56
C GLY A 548 2.51 15.79 4.94
N TYR A 549 1.53 15.80 5.82
CA TYR A 549 1.64 16.22 7.21
C TYR A 549 1.10 15.13 8.12
N GLY A 550 1.69 14.96 9.31
CA GLY A 550 1.18 13.98 10.26
C GLY A 550 2.04 13.84 11.50
N SER A 551 1.56 13.05 12.45
CA SER A 551 2.32 12.72 13.64
C SER A 551 2.18 11.25 14.03
N SER A 552 3.17 10.76 14.76
CA SER A 552 3.23 9.46 15.41
C SER A 552 3.29 9.64 16.93
N LEU A 553 3.43 8.55 17.67
CA LEU A 553 3.62 8.65 19.13
C LEU A 553 4.76 9.59 19.51
N ASP A 554 5.92 9.48 18.86
CA ASP A 554 7.16 10.15 19.26
C ASP A 554 7.54 11.36 18.42
N SER A 555 6.95 11.52 17.24
CA SER A 555 7.37 12.57 16.31
C SER A 555 6.23 13.08 15.45
N SER A 556 6.35 14.32 15.00
CA SER A 556 5.56 14.84 13.88
C SER A 556 6.45 15.01 12.65
N SER A 557 5.87 15.05 11.47
CA SER A 557 6.65 15.23 10.26
C SER A 557 5.90 15.98 9.17
N ILE A 558 6.65 16.70 8.37
CA ILE A 558 6.26 17.23 7.07
C ILE A 558 7.10 16.52 6.04
N SER A 559 6.47 15.73 5.18
CA SER A 559 7.14 14.97 4.12
C SER A 559 6.86 15.60 2.76
N LEU A 560 7.84 15.57 1.87
CA LEU A 560 7.65 15.99 0.49
C LEU A 560 8.42 15.10 -0.49
N SER A 561 7.84 14.94 -1.68
CA SER A 561 8.47 14.37 -2.86
C SER A 561 8.39 15.41 -3.97
N SER A 562 9.49 15.75 -4.57
CA SER A 562 9.53 16.81 -5.59
C SER A 562 10.52 16.47 -6.70
N LEU A 563 10.16 16.82 -7.95
CA LEU A 563 11.14 16.92 -9.01
C LEU A 563 12.26 17.89 -8.59
N LYS A 564 13.50 17.56 -8.88
CA LYS A 564 14.69 18.36 -8.50
C LYS A 564 14.55 19.85 -8.86
N ASP A 565 14.12 20.13 -10.09
CA ASP A 565 14.00 21.50 -10.60
C ASP A 565 12.89 22.30 -9.90
N ASN A 566 11.90 21.61 -9.32
CA ASN A 566 10.79 22.19 -8.63
C ASN A 566 10.97 22.24 -7.09
N LEU A 567 12.04 21.64 -6.56
CA LEU A 567 12.27 21.52 -5.12
C LEU A 567 12.25 22.87 -4.41
N SER A 568 12.93 23.89 -4.96
CA SER A 568 12.97 25.22 -4.35
C SER A 568 11.58 25.84 -4.25
N ALA A 569 10.77 25.73 -5.31
CA ALA A 569 9.40 26.25 -5.32
C ALA A 569 8.47 25.43 -4.40
N THR A 570 8.66 24.11 -4.33
CA THR A 570 7.93 23.25 -3.40
C THR A 570 8.23 23.63 -1.94
N LEU A 571 9.48 23.85 -1.62
CA LEU A 571 9.90 24.32 -0.29
C LEU A 571 9.32 25.69 0.06
N ASP A 572 9.17 26.62 -0.88
CA ASP A 572 8.51 27.90 -0.65
C ASP A 572 7.05 27.69 -0.16
N LEU A 573 6.34 26.74 -0.75
CA LEU A 573 4.98 26.39 -0.32
C LEU A 573 4.97 25.69 1.05
N VAL A 574 5.91 24.78 1.30
CA VAL A 574 6.04 24.11 2.60
C VAL A 574 6.37 25.12 3.71
N PHE A 575 7.36 26.00 3.50
CA PHE A 575 7.72 27.01 4.49
C PHE A 575 6.62 28.06 4.68
N GLU A 576 5.79 28.31 3.69
CA GLU A 576 4.61 29.14 3.86
C GLU A 576 3.64 28.53 4.89
N THR A 577 3.44 27.21 4.90
CA THR A 577 2.59 26.52 5.89
C THR A 577 3.24 26.49 7.28
N ILE A 578 4.56 26.52 7.38
CA ILE A 578 5.29 26.58 8.64
C ILE A 578 5.29 28.00 9.23
N GLU A 579 5.59 29.00 8.40
CA GLU A 579 5.82 30.37 8.86
C GLU A 579 4.53 31.18 9.06
N SER A 580 3.50 30.87 8.31
CA SER A 580 2.28 31.72 8.28
C SER A 580 0.96 30.97 8.10
N PRO A 581 0.74 29.83 8.79
CA PRO A 581 -0.54 29.14 8.72
C PRO A 581 -1.62 30.02 9.37
N THR A 582 -2.84 30.00 8.83
CA THR A 582 -3.95 30.85 9.31
C THR A 582 -4.98 30.11 10.14
N PHE A 583 -5.06 28.78 10.04
CA PHE A 583 -6.08 27.97 10.72
C PHE A 583 -7.49 28.56 10.55
N PRO A 584 -8.02 28.64 9.32
CA PRO A 584 -9.34 29.24 9.09
C PRO A 584 -10.43 28.45 9.81
N GLN A 585 -11.39 29.12 10.45
CA GLN A 585 -12.42 28.45 11.23
C GLN A 585 -13.29 27.55 10.37
N ALA A 586 -13.60 27.95 9.13
CA ALA A 586 -14.38 27.13 8.21
C ALA A 586 -13.69 25.79 7.87
N GLU A 587 -12.37 25.82 7.73
CA GLU A 587 -11.58 24.60 7.48
C GLU A 587 -11.50 23.72 8.74
N ILE A 588 -11.35 24.35 9.92
CA ILE A 588 -11.41 23.61 11.19
C ILE A 588 -12.75 22.88 11.30
N ASP A 589 -13.86 23.57 11.04
CA ASP A 589 -15.19 22.97 11.11
C ASP A 589 -15.38 21.83 10.09
N ARG A 590 -14.78 21.97 8.90
CA ARG A 590 -14.80 20.94 7.83
C ARG A 590 -13.97 19.72 8.23
N ILE A 591 -12.71 19.91 8.60
CA ILE A 591 -11.79 18.82 9.01
C ILE A 591 -12.33 18.14 10.28
N GLN A 592 -12.88 18.89 11.24
CA GLN A 592 -13.50 18.31 12.44
C GLN A 592 -14.56 17.27 12.07
N LYS A 593 -15.44 17.57 11.12
CA LYS A 593 -16.46 16.62 10.65
C LYS A 593 -15.85 15.37 10.02
N GLN A 594 -14.79 15.54 9.22
CA GLN A 594 -14.09 14.44 8.59
C GLN A 594 -13.40 13.52 9.62
N VAL A 595 -12.71 14.11 10.61
CA VAL A 595 -12.05 13.38 11.70
C VAL A 595 -13.09 12.63 12.53
N LEU A 596 -14.21 13.27 12.89
CA LEU A 596 -15.30 12.61 13.64
C LEU A 596 -15.92 11.44 12.86
N ALA A 597 -16.10 11.59 11.54
CA ALA A 597 -16.56 10.49 10.69
C ALA A 597 -15.54 9.35 10.63
N GLY A 598 -14.26 9.67 10.55
CA GLY A 598 -13.15 8.71 10.60
C GLY A 598 -13.11 7.93 11.93
N ILE A 599 -13.21 8.64 13.07
CA ILE A 599 -13.29 8.02 14.39
C ILE A 599 -14.47 7.03 14.47
N LYS A 600 -15.64 7.45 13.99
CA LYS A 600 -16.83 6.60 13.96
C LYS A 600 -16.65 5.36 13.06
N GLN A 601 -15.91 5.49 11.98
CA GLN A 601 -15.52 4.34 11.15
C GLN A 601 -14.58 3.40 11.90
N GLU A 602 -13.55 3.94 12.58
CA GLU A 602 -12.63 3.14 13.42
C GLU A 602 -13.39 2.37 14.51
N GLU A 603 -14.36 3.02 15.18
CA GLU A 603 -15.21 2.39 16.22
C GLU A 603 -16.06 1.24 15.68
N ASN A 604 -16.27 1.14 14.37
CA ASN A 604 -17.00 0.05 13.72
C ASN A 604 -16.13 -1.11 13.24
N GLN A 605 -14.81 -0.95 13.16
CA GLN A 605 -13.89 -1.98 12.69
C GLN A 605 -13.20 -2.69 13.87
N PRO A 606 -13.37 -4.02 14.07
CA PRO A 606 -12.77 -4.75 15.19
C PRO A 606 -11.26 -4.51 15.36
N THR A 607 -10.52 -4.47 14.25
CA THR A 607 -9.08 -4.19 14.26
C THR A 607 -8.77 -2.78 14.77
N ALA A 608 -9.48 -1.76 14.28
CA ALA A 608 -9.26 -0.38 14.71
C ALA A 608 -9.68 -0.19 16.17
N VAL A 609 -10.80 -0.79 16.60
CA VAL A 609 -11.22 -0.82 18.02
C VAL A 609 -10.11 -1.40 18.89
N ALA A 610 -9.47 -2.49 18.48
CA ALA A 610 -8.35 -3.06 19.23
C ALA A 610 -7.17 -2.09 19.33
N PHE A 611 -6.72 -1.47 18.23
CA PHE A 611 -5.60 -0.52 18.23
C PHE A 611 -5.91 0.80 18.94
N ARG A 612 -7.16 1.21 19.00
CA ARG A 612 -7.57 2.38 19.80
C ARG A 612 -7.42 2.14 21.30
N ASN A 613 -7.58 0.89 21.75
CA ASN A 613 -7.62 0.57 23.18
C ASN A 613 -6.36 -0.08 23.72
N ILE A 614 -5.57 -0.75 22.87
CA ILE A 614 -4.41 -1.53 23.35
C ILE A 614 -3.32 -0.66 23.97
N GLY A 615 -3.13 0.58 23.54
CA GLY A 615 -2.16 1.50 24.12
C GLY A 615 -2.45 1.74 25.60
N LYS A 616 -3.67 2.11 25.94
CA LYS A 616 -4.15 2.33 27.31
C LYS A 616 -4.02 1.06 28.16
N ILE A 617 -4.29 -0.10 27.57
CA ILE A 617 -4.25 -1.39 28.27
C ILE A 617 -2.81 -1.83 28.55
N LEU A 618 -1.87 -1.65 27.63
CA LEU A 618 -0.47 -2.06 27.78
C LEU A 618 0.34 -1.10 28.66
N TYR A 619 0.19 0.20 28.42
CA TYR A 619 1.02 1.20 29.11
C TYR A 619 0.34 1.81 30.34
N GLY A 620 -0.99 1.68 30.45
CA GLY A 620 -1.78 2.32 31.49
C GLY A 620 -2.25 3.73 31.11
N GLU A 621 -3.32 4.19 31.77
CA GLU A 621 -3.97 5.46 31.46
C GLU A 621 -3.07 6.70 31.63
N ASN A 622 -2.14 6.66 32.59
CA ASN A 622 -1.28 7.80 32.91
C ASN A 622 0.05 7.81 32.11
N HIS A 623 0.27 6.82 31.29
CA HIS A 623 1.50 6.74 30.50
C HIS A 623 1.34 7.54 29.20
N PRO A 624 2.40 8.27 28.75
CA PRO A 624 2.34 9.02 27.49
C PRO A 624 1.94 8.18 26.27
N TYR A 625 2.26 6.89 26.25
CA TYR A 625 1.84 5.95 25.21
C TYR A 625 0.49 5.27 25.46
N GLY A 626 -0.19 5.60 26.57
CA GLY A 626 -1.54 5.13 26.91
C GLY A 626 -2.64 5.77 26.03
N LYS A 627 -2.31 6.18 24.82
CA LYS A 627 -3.18 6.85 23.86
C LYS A 627 -3.72 5.86 22.82
N PRO A 628 -4.81 6.21 22.12
CA PRO A 628 -5.21 5.47 20.92
C PRO A 628 -4.06 5.43 19.90
N LEU A 629 -3.60 4.23 19.55
CA LEU A 629 -2.48 4.08 18.59
C LEU A 629 -2.84 4.49 17.16
N THR A 630 -4.10 4.80 16.89
CA THR A 630 -4.56 5.41 15.63
C THR A 630 -4.20 6.90 15.56
N GLY A 631 -3.96 7.57 16.69
CA GLY A 631 -3.68 9.00 16.75
C GLY A 631 -4.86 9.90 16.40
N SER A 632 -6.03 9.33 16.10
CA SER A 632 -7.23 10.07 15.65
C SER A 632 -7.98 10.79 16.76
N GLY A 633 -7.63 10.55 18.02
CA GLY A 633 -8.31 11.11 19.19
C GLY A 633 -9.63 10.39 19.52
N THR A 634 -10.53 11.10 20.18
CA THR A 634 -11.86 10.59 20.55
C THR A 634 -12.96 11.52 20.06
N THR A 635 -14.17 11.00 19.89
CA THR A 635 -15.35 11.84 19.57
C THR A 635 -15.50 12.98 20.56
N GLU A 636 -15.24 12.74 21.85
CA GLU A 636 -15.33 13.78 22.89
C GLU A 636 -14.25 14.85 22.73
N SER A 637 -12.97 14.48 22.56
CA SER A 637 -11.87 15.45 22.42
C SER A 637 -12.03 16.27 21.14
N ILE A 638 -12.24 15.60 20.00
CA ILE A 638 -12.34 16.28 18.69
C ILE A 638 -13.55 17.22 18.62
N SER A 639 -14.70 16.85 19.22
CA SER A 639 -15.87 17.74 19.24
C SER A 639 -15.65 19.05 20.01
N LYS A 640 -14.65 19.09 20.90
CA LYS A 640 -14.34 20.27 21.74
C LYS A 640 -13.14 21.07 21.25
N VAL A 641 -12.50 20.64 20.16
CA VAL A 641 -11.29 21.30 19.66
C VAL A 641 -11.53 22.75 19.31
N SER A 642 -10.61 23.60 19.70
CA SER A 642 -10.62 25.02 19.36
C SER A 642 -9.41 25.42 18.54
N ARG A 643 -9.56 26.47 17.75
CA ARG A 643 -8.47 27.05 16.95
C ARG A 643 -7.21 27.34 17.77
N ASP A 644 -7.37 27.90 18.97
CA ASP A 644 -6.23 28.27 19.82
C ASP A 644 -5.47 27.04 20.33
N GLN A 645 -6.16 25.93 20.60
CA GLN A 645 -5.54 24.66 20.98
C GLN A 645 -4.76 24.07 19.81
N LEU A 646 -5.31 24.08 18.59
CA LEU A 646 -4.58 23.62 17.40
C LEU A 646 -3.31 24.45 17.16
N ILE A 647 -3.41 25.76 17.27
CA ILE A 647 -2.24 26.66 17.16
C ILE A 647 -1.21 26.39 18.27
N LYS A 648 -1.66 26.06 19.49
CA LYS A 648 -0.77 25.67 20.60
C LYS A 648 0.02 24.41 20.24
N TYR A 649 -0.65 23.33 19.76
CA TYR A 649 0.01 22.08 19.38
C TYR A 649 0.94 22.26 18.19
N PHE A 650 0.51 22.98 17.17
CA PHE A 650 1.38 23.36 16.05
C PHE A 650 2.66 24.06 16.51
N LYS A 651 2.56 25.09 17.36
CA LYS A 651 3.74 25.82 17.84
C LYS A 651 4.68 24.99 18.70
N ASN A 652 4.13 24.01 19.43
CA ASN A 652 4.93 23.12 20.23
C ASN A 652 5.68 22.10 19.35
N ALA A 653 5.02 21.58 18.33
CA ALA A 653 5.60 20.55 17.46
C ALA A 653 6.54 21.15 16.41
N VAL A 654 6.07 22.17 15.67
CA VAL A 654 6.80 22.71 14.50
C VAL A 654 7.77 23.81 14.93
N ASN A 655 8.87 23.37 15.56
CA ASN A 655 9.91 24.28 16.11
C ASN A 655 11.29 23.89 15.55
N PRO A 656 12.11 24.84 15.03
CA PRO A 656 13.45 24.57 14.52
C PRO A 656 14.35 23.80 15.47
N SER A 657 14.28 24.09 16.79
CA SER A 657 15.12 23.40 17.79
C SER A 657 14.83 21.91 17.96
N GLN A 658 13.71 21.44 17.45
CA GLN A 658 13.28 20.04 17.44
C GLN A 658 13.28 19.42 16.04
N ALA A 659 13.64 20.20 15.02
CA ALA A 659 13.56 19.81 13.63
C ALA A 659 14.85 19.13 13.15
N THR A 660 14.67 18.00 12.46
CA THR A 660 15.72 17.34 11.68
C THR A 660 15.21 17.21 10.25
N PHE A 661 15.94 17.83 9.30
CA PHE A 661 15.72 17.63 7.88
C PHE A 661 16.36 16.32 7.46
N VAL A 662 15.59 15.38 6.98
CA VAL A 662 16.05 14.13 6.38
C VAL A 662 15.86 14.27 4.88
N VAL A 663 16.92 14.15 4.09
CA VAL A 663 16.89 14.41 2.64
C VAL A 663 17.55 13.26 1.88
N VAL A 664 16.90 12.79 0.85
CA VAL A 664 17.43 11.75 -0.04
C VAL A 664 17.12 12.13 -1.49
N GLY A 665 18.05 11.89 -2.41
CA GLY A 665 17.81 12.08 -3.84
C GLY A 665 18.90 12.81 -4.58
N ASP A 666 18.54 13.43 -5.70
CA ASP A 666 19.50 14.14 -6.56
C ASP A 666 19.82 15.55 -6.02
N ILE A 667 20.46 15.56 -4.88
CA ILE A 667 20.95 16.79 -4.24
C ILE A 667 22.22 16.47 -3.43
N SER A 668 23.20 17.36 -3.42
CA SER A 668 24.37 17.27 -2.57
C SER A 668 24.15 17.97 -1.22
N LEU A 669 24.98 17.65 -0.22
CA LEU A 669 24.92 18.28 1.09
C LEU A 669 25.03 19.81 0.99
N ASN A 670 25.96 20.32 0.18
CA ASN A 670 26.17 21.76 0.00
C ASN A 670 24.96 22.46 -0.65
N GLU A 671 24.36 21.84 -1.68
CA GLU A 671 23.12 22.33 -2.30
C GLU A 671 21.99 22.37 -1.29
N ALA A 672 21.80 21.30 -0.52
CA ALA A 672 20.75 21.19 0.50
C ALA A 672 20.95 22.22 1.62
N VAL A 673 22.17 22.39 2.15
CA VAL A 673 22.50 23.37 3.17
C VAL A 673 22.19 24.80 2.69
N ASN A 674 22.64 25.17 1.49
CA ASN A 674 22.40 26.49 0.95
C ASN A 674 20.91 26.75 0.74
N LEU A 675 20.21 25.80 0.12
CA LEU A 675 18.78 25.91 -0.15
C LEU A 675 17.98 26.01 1.17
N LEU A 676 18.24 25.11 2.11
CA LEU A 676 17.50 25.09 3.37
C LEU A 676 17.81 26.30 4.25
N ASN A 677 19.05 26.80 4.29
CA ASN A 677 19.38 28.05 4.98
C ASN A 677 18.64 29.25 4.40
N GLU A 678 18.49 29.32 3.06
CA GLU A 678 17.67 30.32 2.41
C GLU A 678 16.20 30.22 2.85
N LYS A 679 15.62 29.02 2.79
CA LYS A 679 14.21 28.80 3.09
C LYS A 679 13.90 28.96 4.58
N THR A 680 14.81 28.60 5.48
CA THR A 680 14.60 28.64 6.93
C THR A 680 14.98 29.97 7.60
N LYS A 681 15.51 30.93 6.86
CA LYS A 681 16.06 32.21 7.41
C LYS A 681 15.11 32.97 8.32
N ASN A 682 13.79 32.89 8.09
CA ASN A 682 12.75 33.55 8.88
C ASN A 682 12.17 32.65 9.96
N TRP A 683 12.34 31.34 9.85
CA TRP A 683 11.83 30.38 10.82
C TRP A 683 12.76 30.28 12.02
N LYS A 684 12.40 31.00 13.08
CA LYS A 684 13.21 31.14 14.29
C LYS A 684 12.77 30.18 15.37
N SER A 685 13.74 29.65 16.10
CA SER A 685 13.49 28.80 17.26
C SER A 685 12.73 29.60 18.32
N THR A 686 11.71 28.98 18.89
CA THR A 686 11.01 29.41 20.07
C THR A 686 11.45 28.54 21.27
N THR A 687 11.09 28.91 22.49
CA THR A 687 11.34 28.04 23.63
C THR A 687 10.64 26.72 23.41
N ALA A 688 11.41 25.64 23.43
CA ALA A 688 10.85 24.28 23.32
C ALA A 688 9.88 24.03 24.48
N SER A 689 8.74 23.39 24.21
CA SER A 689 7.85 22.91 25.27
C SER A 689 8.54 21.83 26.12
N GLU A 690 8.24 21.80 27.42
CA GLU A 690 8.63 20.65 28.22
C GLU A 690 8.01 19.39 27.65
N LYS A 691 8.82 18.34 27.51
CA LYS A 691 8.34 17.04 27.04
C LYS A 691 7.85 16.23 28.23
N VAL A 692 6.78 15.47 27.98
CA VAL A 692 6.30 14.49 28.95
C VAL A 692 7.36 13.40 29.10
N GLU A 693 7.71 13.06 30.34
CA GLU A 693 8.70 12.05 30.64
C GLU A 693 8.14 10.63 30.38
N LEU A 694 8.89 9.84 29.65
CA LEU A 694 8.60 8.42 29.45
C LEU A 694 9.15 7.63 30.63
N PHE A 695 8.37 6.71 31.16
CA PHE A 695 8.76 5.83 32.26
C PHE A 695 8.42 4.37 31.91
N ASP A 696 9.16 3.44 32.51
CA ASP A 696 8.96 2.02 32.26
C ASP A 696 7.72 1.49 33.00
N VAL A 697 6.97 0.63 32.28
CA VAL A 697 5.81 -0.08 32.81
C VAL A 697 6.20 -1.54 33.02
N ALA A 698 5.94 -2.06 34.23
CA ALA A 698 6.15 -3.47 34.53
C ALA A 698 5.11 -4.35 33.81
N LEU A 699 5.53 -5.55 33.41
CA LEU A 699 4.58 -6.55 32.91
C LEU A 699 3.61 -6.95 34.04
N PRO A 700 2.36 -7.32 33.71
CA PRO A 700 1.43 -7.84 34.71
C PRO A 700 1.96 -9.14 35.34
N GLU A 701 1.55 -9.44 36.59
CA GLU A 701 1.99 -10.66 37.28
C GLU A 701 1.46 -11.94 36.60
N GLU A 702 0.26 -11.84 36.02
CA GLU A 702 -0.42 -12.92 35.30
C GLU A 702 -1.13 -12.39 34.05
N ARG A 703 -1.58 -13.29 33.15
CA ARG A 703 -2.32 -12.93 31.93
C ARG A 703 -3.57 -12.14 32.28
N LYS A 704 -3.79 -11.07 31.53
CA LYS A 704 -5.05 -10.30 31.54
C LYS A 704 -5.71 -10.35 30.18
N ILE A 705 -7.01 -10.64 30.15
CA ILE A 705 -7.79 -10.80 28.94
C ILE A 705 -8.90 -9.77 28.94
N TYR A 706 -8.74 -8.77 28.09
CA TYR A 706 -9.73 -7.72 27.88
C TYR A 706 -10.65 -8.10 26.71
N LEU A 707 -11.96 -7.96 26.92
CA LEU A 707 -12.96 -8.27 25.91
C LEU A 707 -13.75 -7.01 25.55
N ILE A 708 -13.90 -6.77 24.25
CA ILE A 708 -14.77 -5.72 23.72
C ILE A 708 -15.86 -6.37 22.88
N ASN A 709 -17.11 -6.00 23.18
CA ASN A 709 -18.25 -6.56 22.47
C ASN A 709 -18.44 -5.90 21.09
N LYS A 710 -18.47 -6.73 20.05
CA LYS A 710 -18.89 -6.34 18.70
C LYS A 710 -19.98 -7.30 18.23
N PRO A 711 -21.26 -6.97 18.48
CA PRO A 711 -22.37 -7.86 18.18
C PRO A 711 -22.41 -8.24 16.69
N ASN A 712 -22.71 -9.52 16.44
CA ASN A 712 -22.80 -10.12 15.10
C ASN A 712 -21.47 -10.12 14.29
N ALA A 713 -20.34 -9.83 14.92
CA ALA A 713 -19.04 -9.98 14.24
C ALA A 713 -18.86 -11.45 13.82
N ILE A 714 -18.54 -11.65 12.54
CA ILE A 714 -18.29 -13.01 12.00
C ILE A 714 -16.84 -13.45 12.21
N GLN A 715 -15.96 -12.50 12.51
CA GLN A 715 -14.59 -12.74 12.94
C GLN A 715 -14.33 -12.06 14.28
N SER A 716 -13.50 -12.71 15.11
CA SER A 716 -12.89 -12.09 16.27
C SER A 716 -11.51 -11.56 15.89
N PHE A 717 -11.17 -10.39 16.38
CA PHE A 717 -9.79 -9.88 16.28
C PHE A 717 -9.08 -10.09 17.61
N ILE A 718 -8.10 -10.99 17.62
CA ILE A 718 -7.26 -11.29 18.79
C ILE A 718 -6.00 -10.46 18.69
N LEU A 719 -5.75 -9.65 19.69
CA LEU A 719 -4.49 -8.92 19.88
C LEU A 719 -3.89 -9.37 21.21
N ALA A 720 -2.66 -9.86 21.20
CA ALA A 720 -2.02 -10.37 22.42
C ALA A 720 -0.54 -9.97 22.43
N GLY A 721 -0.01 -9.58 23.59
CA GLY A 721 1.40 -9.24 23.67
C GLY A 721 1.82 -8.54 24.95
N GLN A 722 2.97 -7.89 24.85
CA GLN A 722 3.66 -7.29 25.97
C GLN A 722 4.56 -6.11 25.53
N LEU A 723 5.18 -5.46 26.51
CA LEU A 723 6.18 -4.42 26.26
C LEU A 723 7.59 -5.01 26.21
N LEU A 724 8.44 -4.43 25.38
CA LEU A 724 9.85 -4.72 25.17
C LEU A 724 10.69 -3.45 25.40
N PRO A 725 12.03 -3.57 25.54
CA PRO A 725 12.92 -2.41 25.56
C PRO A 725 12.74 -1.48 24.35
N PRO A 726 13.12 -0.20 24.44
CA PRO A 726 13.04 0.78 23.37
C PRO A 726 13.75 0.37 22.08
N THR A 727 13.36 0.97 20.96
CA THR A 727 14.10 0.91 19.69
C THR A 727 15.49 1.56 19.86
N GLY A 728 16.49 1.08 19.14
CA GLY A 728 17.87 1.57 19.21
C GLY A 728 18.69 0.94 20.35
N THR A 729 18.14 0.00 21.12
CA THR A 729 18.90 -0.73 22.14
C THR A 729 19.77 -1.83 21.52
N LYS A 730 20.80 -2.28 22.26
CA LYS A 730 21.73 -3.33 21.80
C LYS A 730 21.06 -4.66 21.44
N ASP A 731 19.90 -4.95 22.03
CA ASP A 731 19.17 -6.21 21.85
C ASP A 731 18.12 -6.12 20.73
N GLU A 732 18.02 -5.00 20.03
CA GLU A 732 16.99 -4.78 18.99
C GLU A 732 17.06 -5.85 17.90
N ILE A 733 18.23 -6.09 17.30
CA ILE A 733 18.40 -7.11 16.26
C ILE A 733 18.09 -8.50 16.81
N LEU A 734 18.49 -8.79 18.06
CA LEU A 734 18.19 -10.07 18.71
C LEU A 734 16.68 -10.25 18.93
N THR A 735 15.95 -9.19 19.30
CA THR A 735 14.49 -9.25 19.45
C THR A 735 13.78 -9.42 18.11
N ASP A 736 14.33 -8.89 17.04
CA ASP A 736 13.84 -9.14 15.70
C ASP A 736 14.00 -10.61 15.29
N TYR A 737 15.17 -11.21 15.56
CA TYR A 737 15.41 -12.64 15.30
C TYR A 737 14.61 -13.56 16.24
N MET A 738 14.37 -13.14 17.46
CA MET A 738 13.43 -13.79 18.37
C MET A 738 12.01 -13.84 17.76
N ASN A 739 11.58 -12.77 17.11
CA ASN A 739 10.24 -12.64 16.56
C ASN A 739 10.07 -13.35 15.21
N TYR A 740 11.11 -13.38 14.36
CA TYR A 740 11.03 -13.82 12.98
C TYR A 740 10.45 -15.23 12.81
N PRO A 741 10.94 -16.28 13.52
CA PRO A 741 10.44 -17.65 13.34
C PRO A 741 9.03 -17.85 13.89
N ILE A 742 8.66 -17.17 14.96
CA ILE A 742 7.39 -17.41 15.66
C ILE A 742 6.21 -16.67 14.99
N GLY A 743 6.42 -15.43 14.50
CA GLY A 743 5.33 -14.63 13.95
C GLY A 743 5.77 -13.50 13.01
N GLY A 744 7.08 -13.36 12.73
CA GLY A 744 7.62 -12.23 11.98
C GLY A 744 7.73 -12.46 10.46
N SER A 745 7.49 -13.67 9.97
CA SER A 745 7.52 -14.01 8.55
C SER A 745 6.22 -14.68 8.09
N PHE A 746 6.05 -14.82 6.78
CA PHE A 746 4.90 -15.54 6.23
C PHE A 746 4.90 -17.00 6.68
N THR A 747 6.04 -17.68 6.60
CA THR A 747 6.22 -19.06 7.03
C THR A 747 6.53 -19.20 8.53
N SER A 748 6.16 -18.20 9.34
CA SER A 748 6.29 -18.25 10.78
C SER A 748 5.31 -19.25 11.40
N ARG A 749 5.71 -19.84 12.53
CA ARG A 749 4.98 -20.96 13.18
C ARG A 749 3.51 -20.65 13.42
N ILE A 750 3.16 -19.47 13.96
CA ILE A 750 1.76 -19.14 14.24
C ILE A 750 0.95 -18.92 12.97
N ASN A 751 1.59 -18.44 11.89
CA ASN A 751 0.90 -18.27 10.61
C ASN A 751 0.69 -19.62 9.93
N MET A 752 1.73 -20.47 9.86
CA MET A 752 1.60 -21.83 9.32
C MET A 752 0.56 -22.64 10.08
N ASN A 753 0.50 -22.50 11.42
CA ASN A 753 -0.50 -23.19 12.23
C ASN A 753 -1.92 -22.71 11.94
N LEU A 754 -2.19 -21.41 12.14
CA LEU A 754 -3.58 -20.90 12.12
C LEU A 754 -4.11 -20.63 10.70
N ARG A 755 -3.21 -20.33 9.75
CA ARG A 755 -3.57 -20.10 8.35
C ARG A 755 -3.50 -21.39 7.54
N GLU A 756 -2.33 -21.98 7.42
CA GLU A 756 -2.07 -23.09 6.50
C GLU A 756 -2.64 -24.43 7.03
N ASP A 757 -2.28 -24.82 8.26
CA ASP A 757 -2.75 -26.10 8.82
C ASP A 757 -4.24 -26.11 9.14
N LYS A 758 -4.79 -24.99 9.60
CA LYS A 758 -6.14 -24.95 10.20
C LYS A 758 -7.15 -24.09 9.45
N SER A 759 -6.71 -23.23 8.55
CA SER A 759 -7.56 -22.33 7.76
C SER A 759 -8.54 -21.48 8.62
N TRP A 760 -8.12 -21.11 9.85
CA TRP A 760 -8.95 -20.34 10.77
C TRP A 760 -8.77 -18.84 10.62
N SER A 761 -7.72 -18.42 9.92
CA SER A 761 -7.33 -17.04 9.70
C SER A 761 -6.79 -16.84 8.28
N TYR A 762 -6.92 -15.64 7.73
CA TYR A 762 -6.20 -15.24 6.51
C TYR A 762 -4.73 -14.93 6.76
N GLY A 763 -4.36 -14.66 8.02
CA GLY A 763 -2.97 -14.45 8.40
C GLY A 763 -2.82 -14.05 9.84
N VAL A 764 -1.81 -14.61 10.50
CA VAL A 764 -1.46 -14.33 11.88
C VAL A 764 -0.02 -13.86 11.95
N ARG A 765 0.20 -12.73 12.57
CA ARG A 765 1.54 -12.12 12.60
C ARG A 765 1.85 -11.53 13.96
N THR A 766 3.14 -11.50 14.27
CA THR A 766 3.65 -10.73 15.41
C THR A 766 4.43 -9.54 14.90
N ARG A 767 4.11 -8.37 15.41
CA ARG A 767 4.81 -7.12 15.09
C ARG A 767 5.51 -6.57 16.32
N LEU A 768 6.70 -6.04 16.09
CA LEU A 768 7.43 -5.21 17.04
C LEU A 768 7.14 -3.76 16.65
N GLY A 769 6.57 -2.99 17.54
CA GLY A 769 6.40 -1.55 17.35
C GLY A 769 7.73 -0.83 17.55
N ASP A 770 7.96 0.28 16.85
CA ASP A 770 9.12 1.13 17.11
C ASP A 770 8.71 2.31 17.98
N ALA A 771 9.52 2.59 19.02
CA ALA A 771 9.26 3.67 19.96
C ALA A 771 10.53 4.10 20.69
N LYS A 772 10.56 5.36 21.14
CA LYS A 772 11.64 5.91 21.99
C LYS A 772 11.59 5.41 23.42
N GLY A 773 10.39 5.08 23.92
CA GLY A 773 10.16 4.36 25.15
C GLY A 773 10.02 2.86 24.91
N GLN A 774 9.50 2.13 25.92
CA GLN A 774 9.20 0.70 25.73
C GLN A 774 8.31 0.49 24.49
N ARG A 775 8.71 -0.45 23.64
CA ARG A 775 7.98 -0.81 22.42
C ARG A 775 7.08 -2.01 22.61
N SER A 776 6.04 -2.12 21.82
CA SER A 776 5.11 -3.25 21.90
C SER A 776 5.57 -4.44 21.06
N LEU A 777 5.41 -5.65 21.60
CA LEU A 777 5.38 -6.91 20.85
C LEU A 777 3.93 -7.37 20.83
N LEU A 778 3.31 -7.42 19.63
CA LEU A 778 1.89 -7.71 19.49
C LEU A 778 1.63 -8.80 18.44
N VAL A 779 1.05 -9.91 18.89
CA VAL A 779 0.42 -10.90 18.02
C VAL A 779 -0.93 -10.37 17.56
N SER A 780 -1.20 -10.38 16.28
CA SER A 780 -2.49 -10.03 15.68
C SER A 780 -3.05 -11.22 14.90
N ALA A 781 -4.23 -11.67 15.28
CA ALA A 781 -4.91 -12.82 14.69
C ALA A 781 -6.40 -12.52 14.44
N PRO A 782 -6.78 -12.10 13.22
CA PRO A 782 -8.17 -12.10 12.79
C PRO A 782 -8.60 -13.55 12.53
N VAL A 783 -9.52 -14.09 13.32
CA VAL A 783 -9.96 -15.48 13.22
C VAL A 783 -11.47 -15.59 13.10
N GLN A 784 -11.96 -16.66 12.51
CA GLN A 784 -13.41 -16.95 12.51
C GLN A 784 -13.94 -16.97 13.95
N THR A 785 -15.14 -16.43 14.19
CA THR A 785 -15.70 -16.30 15.55
C THR A 785 -15.79 -17.63 16.28
N ASP A 786 -16.19 -18.71 15.60
CA ASP A 786 -16.26 -20.06 16.16
C ASP A 786 -14.90 -20.70 16.42
N LYS A 787 -13.84 -20.15 15.86
CA LYS A 787 -12.44 -20.57 16.03
C LYS A 787 -11.67 -19.73 17.05
N THR A 788 -12.31 -18.73 17.66
CA THR A 788 -11.64 -17.84 18.62
C THR A 788 -10.99 -18.60 19.77
N ILE A 789 -11.76 -19.50 20.41
CA ILE A 789 -11.25 -20.28 21.56
C ILE A 789 -10.09 -21.21 21.16
N PRO A 790 -10.22 -22.07 20.13
CA PRO A 790 -9.10 -22.91 19.73
C PRO A 790 -7.91 -22.10 19.22
N SER A 791 -8.10 -20.95 18.59
CA SER A 791 -6.98 -20.09 18.17
C SER A 791 -6.20 -19.52 19.35
N ILE A 792 -6.86 -19.15 20.44
CA ILE A 792 -6.19 -18.74 21.70
C ILE A 792 -5.35 -19.89 22.25
N GLN A 793 -5.89 -21.12 22.25
CA GLN A 793 -5.17 -22.31 22.72
C GLN A 793 -3.93 -22.59 21.87
N GLU A 794 -4.05 -22.51 20.56
CA GLU A 794 -2.92 -22.71 19.64
C GLU A 794 -1.84 -21.65 19.81
N LEU A 795 -2.21 -20.38 19.90
CA LEU A 795 -1.24 -19.31 20.14
C LEU A 795 -0.47 -19.53 21.45
N ILE A 796 -1.17 -19.90 22.53
CA ILE A 796 -0.53 -20.21 23.80
C ILE A 796 0.42 -21.42 23.65
N ARG A 797 -0.03 -22.49 22.99
CA ARG A 797 0.76 -23.70 22.75
C ARG A 797 2.03 -23.36 21.97
N GLU A 798 1.93 -22.63 20.87
CA GLU A 798 3.09 -22.27 20.03
C GLU A 798 4.13 -21.48 20.83
N TYR A 799 3.73 -20.51 21.63
CA TYR A 799 4.67 -19.74 22.43
C TYR A 799 5.24 -20.53 23.63
N ASP A 800 4.46 -21.41 24.24
CA ASP A 800 4.95 -22.29 25.31
C ASP A 800 5.97 -23.29 24.77
N GLU A 801 5.71 -23.90 23.61
CA GLU A 801 6.66 -24.79 22.92
C GLU A 801 7.91 -24.02 22.47
N TYR A 802 7.75 -22.81 21.95
CA TYR A 802 8.86 -21.95 21.53
C TYR A 802 9.82 -21.62 22.67
N LEU A 803 9.32 -21.54 23.89
CA LEU A 803 10.11 -21.30 25.10
C LEU A 803 10.68 -22.59 25.74
N SER A 804 10.22 -23.77 25.34
CA SER A 804 10.53 -25.01 26.03
C SER A 804 11.00 -26.14 25.12
N THR A 805 10.07 -26.86 24.50
CA THR A 805 10.31 -28.09 23.74
C THR A 805 10.74 -27.87 22.31
N ASN A 806 10.37 -26.74 21.74
CA ASN A 806 10.65 -26.41 20.34
C ASN A 806 11.21 -24.97 20.20
N PRO A 807 12.40 -24.68 20.78
CA PRO A 807 13.00 -23.35 20.67
C PRO A 807 13.48 -23.06 19.27
N VAL A 808 13.87 -21.82 18.99
CA VAL A 808 14.49 -21.41 17.71
C VAL A 808 15.53 -22.43 17.26
N THR A 809 15.42 -22.90 16.03
CA THR A 809 16.33 -23.86 15.42
C THR A 809 17.46 -23.16 14.66
N THR A 810 18.50 -23.93 14.32
CA THR A 810 19.62 -23.42 13.51
C THR A 810 19.14 -22.99 12.14
N ASP A 811 18.22 -23.76 11.55
CA ASP A 811 17.70 -23.49 10.19
C ASP A 811 16.81 -22.26 10.16
N GLU A 812 15.94 -22.07 11.16
CA GLU A 812 15.13 -20.84 11.29
C GLU A 812 16.00 -19.60 11.46
N LEU A 813 17.07 -19.67 12.26
CA LEU A 813 18.01 -18.56 12.39
C LEU A 813 18.78 -18.31 11.10
N ALA A 814 19.22 -19.36 10.42
CA ALA A 814 19.91 -19.26 9.14
C ALA A 814 18.99 -18.62 8.07
N LYS A 815 17.74 -19.08 7.99
CA LYS A 815 16.71 -18.49 7.12
C LYS A 815 16.46 -17.02 7.45
N ALA A 816 16.28 -16.68 8.73
CA ALA A 816 16.04 -15.32 9.16
C ALA A 816 17.22 -14.39 8.80
N LYS A 817 18.46 -14.85 8.99
CA LYS A 817 19.66 -14.11 8.61
C LYS A 817 19.73 -13.92 7.09
N ALA A 818 19.57 -14.99 6.32
CA ALA A 818 19.58 -14.94 4.87
C ALA A 818 18.51 -13.99 4.35
N SER A 819 17.26 -14.16 4.76
CA SER A 819 16.14 -13.29 4.37
C SER A 819 16.41 -11.82 4.69
N ARG A 820 16.92 -11.50 5.87
CA ARG A 820 17.14 -10.10 6.28
C ARG A 820 18.35 -9.46 5.62
N THR A 821 19.43 -10.22 5.38
CA THR A 821 20.64 -9.68 4.73
C THR A 821 20.49 -9.58 3.22
N LEU A 822 19.94 -10.61 2.58
CA LEU A 822 19.82 -10.67 1.12
C LEU A 822 18.74 -9.73 0.57
N ARG A 823 17.73 -9.37 1.37
CA ARG A 823 16.72 -8.40 0.97
C ARG A 823 17.18 -6.94 1.02
N LEU A 824 18.29 -6.60 1.71
CA LEU A 824 18.73 -5.21 1.89
C LEU A 824 18.84 -4.41 0.58
N PRO A 825 19.40 -4.95 -0.51
CA PRO A 825 19.46 -4.22 -1.78
C PRO A 825 18.05 -3.84 -2.29
N GLY A 826 17.11 -4.76 -2.29
CA GLY A 826 15.73 -4.51 -2.69
C GLY A 826 14.96 -3.64 -1.68
N GLN A 827 15.25 -3.78 -0.39
CA GLN A 827 14.60 -2.96 0.65
C GLN A 827 14.88 -1.47 0.46
N PHE A 828 16.08 -1.10 -0.01
CA PHE A 828 16.49 0.29 -0.23
C PHE A 828 16.53 0.70 -1.72
N GLU A 829 15.70 0.07 -2.53
CA GLU A 829 15.61 0.35 -3.96
C GLU A 829 15.10 1.77 -4.26
N THR A 830 14.08 2.24 -3.57
CA THR A 830 13.45 3.54 -3.82
C THR A 830 14.01 4.66 -2.92
N LEU A 831 13.90 5.91 -3.37
CA LEU A 831 14.27 7.08 -2.55
C LEU A 831 13.45 7.17 -1.27
N GLY A 832 12.15 6.81 -1.31
CA GLY A 832 11.30 6.78 -0.13
C GLY A 832 11.75 5.75 0.91
N ALA A 833 12.23 4.57 0.47
CA ALA A 833 12.78 3.56 1.36
C ALA A 833 14.13 4.01 1.97
N LEU A 834 15.00 4.65 1.15
CA LEU A 834 16.21 5.28 1.65
C LEU A 834 15.90 6.38 2.67
N LEU A 835 14.91 7.24 2.39
CA LEU A 835 14.46 8.29 3.31
C LEU A 835 14.00 7.69 4.65
N GLY A 836 13.29 6.56 4.62
CA GLY A 836 12.91 5.80 5.82
C GLY A 836 14.11 5.40 6.66
N GLY A 837 15.13 4.77 6.03
CA GLY A 837 16.36 4.36 6.70
C GLY A 837 17.14 5.55 7.29
N VAL A 838 17.30 6.62 6.53
CA VAL A 838 17.99 7.85 7.02
C VAL A 838 17.19 8.52 8.16
N ARG A 839 15.85 8.46 8.09
CA ARG A 839 14.99 8.95 9.18
C ARG A 839 15.18 8.14 10.46
N ASP A 840 15.32 6.83 10.38
CA ASP A 840 15.56 5.97 11.55
C ASP A 840 16.91 6.28 12.21
N ILE A 841 17.95 6.58 11.42
CA ILE A 841 19.24 7.09 11.95
C ILE A 841 18.99 8.37 12.77
N ALA A 842 18.26 9.31 12.22
CA ALA A 842 17.99 10.59 12.88
C ALA A 842 17.08 10.45 14.11
N GLN A 843 16.02 9.64 14.02
CA GLN A 843 14.99 9.50 15.06
C GLN A 843 15.49 8.71 16.29
N TYR A 844 16.29 7.66 16.06
CA TYR A 844 16.82 6.79 17.13
C TYR A 844 18.29 7.06 17.45
N SER A 845 18.84 8.17 16.97
CA SER A 845 20.22 8.60 17.23
C SER A 845 21.27 7.53 16.93
N ARG A 846 21.08 6.81 15.82
CA ARG A 846 22.01 5.78 15.35
C ARG A 846 23.25 6.44 14.72
N ASP A 847 24.34 5.69 14.67
CA ASP A 847 25.53 6.12 13.91
C ASP A 847 25.20 6.26 12.41
N THR A 848 25.84 7.20 11.71
CA THR A 848 25.61 7.40 10.28
C THR A 848 26.05 6.22 9.42
N SER A 849 26.96 5.38 9.91
CA SER A 849 27.39 4.13 9.28
C SER A 849 26.40 2.97 9.50
N TYR A 850 25.42 3.10 10.41
CA TYR A 850 24.55 1.99 10.84
C TYR A 850 23.94 1.19 9.69
N LEU A 851 23.45 1.88 8.64
CA LEU A 851 22.85 1.22 7.49
C LEU A 851 23.88 0.57 6.55
N ASP A 852 25.07 1.10 6.47
CA ASP A 852 26.16 0.47 5.72
C ASP A 852 26.69 -0.77 6.44
N ASP A 853 26.76 -0.71 7.79
CA ASP A 853 27.14 -1.83 8.66
C ASP A 853 26.01 -2.86 8.86
N LEU A 854 24.79 -2.56 8.43
CA LEU A 854 23.59 -3.33 8.77
C LEU A 854 23.67 -4.80 8.32
N SER A 855 24.21 -5.08 7.16
CA SER A 855 24.41 -6.46 6.66
C SER A 855 25.29 -7.29 7.59
N ASP A 856 26.35 -6.70 8.10
CA ASP A 856 27.24 -7.36 9.05
C ASP A 856 26.58 -7.51 10.42
N LEU A 857 25.93 -6.47 10.93
CA LEU A 857 25.18 -6.52 12.18
C LEU A 857 24.09 -7.62 12.15
N LEU A 858 23.35 -7.75 11.07
CA LEU A 858 22.35 -8.81 10.88
C LEU A 858 22.98 -10.21 10.78
N SER A 859 24.23 -10.33 10.40
CA SER A 859 24.92 -11.62 10.29
C SER A 859 25.46 -12.14 11.63
N GLN A 860 25.64 -11.28 12.63
CA GLN A 860 26.34 -11.61 13.88
C GLN A 860 25.55 -12.50 14.86
N PRO A 861 24.23 -12.31 15.11
CA PRO A 861 23.52 -13.02 16.17
C PRO A 861 23.71 -14.52 16.16
N THR A 862 24.07 -15.12 17.31
CA THR A 862 24.19 -16.57 17.46
C THR A 862 22.88 -17.19 17.90
N LEU A 863 22.73 -18.50 17.71
CA LEU A 863 21.54 -19.23 18.14
C LEU A 863 21.30 -19.12 19.65
N ASP A 864 22.37 -19.18 20.42
CA ASP A 864 22.31 -19.11 21.90
C ASP A 864 21.87 -17.69 22.34
N GLU A 865 22.37 -16.64 21.71
CA GLU A 865 21.95 -15.27 22.00
C GLU A 865 20.46 -15.07 21.69
N VAL A 866 19.97 -15.56 20.54
CA VAL A 866 18.55 -15.46 20.17
C VAL A 866 17.68 -16.26 21.14
N ARG A 867 18.07 -17.48 21.52
CA ARG A 867 17.36 -18.28 22.53
C ARG A 867 17.35 -17.62 23.91
N GLN A 868 18.49 -17.07 24.34
CA GLN A 868 18.59 -16.35 25.61
C GLN A 868 17.68 -15.10 25.57
N THR A 869 17.70 -14.35 24.48
CA THR A 869 16.84 -13.18 24.27
C THR A 869 15.37 -13.58 24.31
N THR A 870 15.01 -14.70 23.65
CA THR A 870 13.65 -15.26 23.69
C THR A 870 13.24 -15.55 25.14
N SER A 871 14.06 -16.24 25.89
CA SER A 871 13.79 -16.56 27.31
C SER A 871 13.71 -15.31 28.20
N ASN A 872 14.50 -14.28 27.90
CA ASN A 872 14.52 -13.04 28.67
C ASN A 872 13.27 -12.19 28.43
N TYR A 873 12.85 -12.06 27.16
CA TYR A 873 11.85 -11.09 26.78
C TYR A 873 10.46 -11.68 26.53
N VAL A 874 10.32 -12.90 26.04
CA VAL A 874 8.99 -13.48 25.78
C VAL A 874 8.41 -14.08 27.06
N LYS A 875 7.30 -13.51 27.54
CA LYS A 875 6.65 -13.89 28.81
C LYS A 875 5.15 -14.16 28.60
N PRO A 876 4.75 -15.23 27.89
CA PRO A 876 3.35 -15.46 27.50
C PRO A 876 2.40 -15.51 28.68
N ASN A 877 2.87 -15.89 29.87
CA ASN A 877 2.06 -15.93 31.10
C ASN A 877 1.80 -14.55 31.72
N GLN A 878 2.48 -13.51 31.20
CA GLN A 878 2.34 -12.12 31.61
C GLN A 878 1.79 -11.26 30.48
N TRP A 879 1.26 -11.89 29.43
CA TRP A 879 0.71 -11.16 28.28
C TRP A 879 -0.62 -10.54 28.60
N THR A 880 -0.81 -9.37 28.02
CA THR A 880 -2.11 -8.71 27.90
C THR A 880 -2.78 -9.14 26.60
N TRP A 881 -4.00 -9.62 26.69
CA TRP A 881 -4.84 -10.01 25.57
C TRP A 881 -5.97 -9.03 25.43
N LEU A 882 -6.27 -8.63 24.20
CA LEU A 882 -7.44 -7.83 23.85
C LEU A 882 -8.19 -8.54 22.71
N ILE A 883 -9.43 -8.92 22.96
CA ILE A 883 -10.23 -9.66 21.99
C ILE A 883 -11.48 -8.85 21.69
N VAL A 884 -11.63 -8.47 20.42
CA VAL A 884 -12.81 -7.75 19.90
C VAL A 884 -13.62 -8.72 19.08
N GLY A 885 -14.88 -8.99 19.49
CA GLY A 885 -15.73 -9.95 18.79
C GLY A 885 -17.16 -10.01 19.37
N ASP A 886 -17.96 -10.94 18.88
CA ASP A 886 -19.31 -11.17 19.38
C ASP A 886 -19.27 -11.93 20.72
N LEU A 887 -19.30 -11.19 21.83
CA LEU A 887 -19.18 -11.75 23.17
C LEU A 887 -20.27 -12.76 23.49
N SER A 888 -21.47 -12.64 22.86
CA SER A 888 -22.52 -13.64 23.05
C SER A 888 -22.10 -15.05 22.61
N LYS A 889 -21.08 -15.16 21.75
CA LYS A 889 -20.56 -16.42 21.21
C LYS A 889 -19.23 -16.84 21.83
N ILE A 890 -18.40 -15.88 22.27
CA ILE A 890 -17.01 -16.20 22.62
C ILE A 890 -16.67 -16.02 24.11
N GLU A 891 -17.40 -15.16 24.85
CA GLU A 891 -17.03 -14.80 26.23
C GLU A 891 -16.98 -16.01 27.15
N GLN A 892 -18.04 -16.83 27.18
CA GLN A 892 -18.09 -17.99 28.07
C GLN A 892 -16.95 -18.97 27.78
N GLY A 893 -16.67 -19.26 26.49
CA GLY A 893 -15.57 -20.14 26.11
C GLY A 893 -14.20 -19.59 26.52
N ILE A 894 -14.01 -18.27 26.44
CA ILE A 894 -12.75 -17.64 26.90
C ILE A 894 -12.62 -17.75 28.42
N ARG A 895 -13.69 -17.55 29.21
CA ARG A 895 -13.68 -17.72 30.66
C ARG A 895 -13.41 -19.15 31.06
N ASP A 896 -13.99 -20.12 30.34
CA ASP A 896 -13.83 -21.56 30.60
C ASP A 896 -12.38 -22.06 30.36
N LEU A 897 -11.60 -21.33 29.56
CA LEU A 897 -10.16 -21.62 29.36
C LEU A 897 -9.36 -21.48 30.68
N GLY A 898 -9.79 -20.63 31.61
CA GLY A 898 -9.11 -20.42 32.88
C GLY A 898 -7.65 -19.93 32.76
N ILE A 899 -7.32 -19.22 31.70
CA ILE A 899 -5.93 -18.83 31.35
C ILE A 899 -5.49 -17.49 31.95
N GLY A 900 -6.36 -16.76 32.62
CA GLY A 900 -6.08 -15.46 33.26
C GLY A 900 -7.34 -14.72 33.65
N GLU A 901 -7.18 -13.51 34.20
CA GLU A 901 -8.30 -12.64 34.57
C GLU A 901 -9.02 -12.12 33.30
N VAL A 902 -10.34 -12.29 33.21
CA VAL A 902 -11.18 -11.85 32.07
C VAL A 902 -11.96 -10.62 32.44
N ILE A 903 -11.69 -9.53 31.78
CA ILE A 903 -12.24 -8.18 32.01
C ILE A 903 -13.01 -7.74 30.76
N VAL A 904 -14.31 -7.48 30.89
CA VAL A 904 -15.09 -6.87 29.80
C VAL A 904 -14.98 -5.36 29.92
N ILE A 905 -14.65 -4.67 28.83
CA ILE A 905 -14.58 -3.22 28.77
C ILE A 905 -15.58 -2.67 27.77
N ASP A 906 -16.25 -1.61 28.15
CA ASP A 906 -17.12 -0.83 27.26
C ASP A 906 -16.29 0.27 26.57
N VAL A 907 -16.48 0.44 25.26
CA VAL A 907 -15.74 1.40 24.44
C VAL A 907 -16.66 2.19 23.53
#